data_fb3820631d423cc3fd4e5d0533f0a88e
#
_entry.id   fb3820631d423cc3fd4e5d0533f0a88e
#
_cell.length_a   1.000
_cell.length_b   1.000
_cell.length_c   1.000
_cell.angle_alpha   90.00
_cell.angle_beta   90.00
_cell.angle_gamma   90.00
#
_symmetry.space_group_name_H-M   'P 1'
#
loop_
_entity.id
_entity.type
_entity.pdbx_description
1 polymer ?
#
loop_
_entity_poly.entity_id
_entity_poly.type
_entity_poly.pdbx_seq_one_letter_code
_entity_poly.pdbx_strand_id
1 'polypeptide(L)'
;MSGAAFGFTEEQRANYRLDCAEKAAAAARRAALREARQARGGAMSNAERQRAFVARANDLREIPAPADTEGREACRRDFLRFVHRYGAALLKDHAPAPLMCEKFLKPLQQSVLDGGQFLVEMPRGKGKTTFIDLCAAWAITYGHRRFVVLISATGNLAKVNLKNIMRVFLSPAFAADFPEISAPFLALDGKWQLCETQTYRGEKTGIELKTDRIVFPTVRGEDGAPLGDAGGAILFSGGVGGAIRGLNEGGVRPDMVFFDDIQKRKDAKSPALSAGLEEFVNQDAMGLFGHGAPKTALMAITPICDGDFAALMTDRERNPAWISVIIPLVLEWPADRDLVDRFFALYKDDCARDDFARTQSRAFFEANRDALWKGCVLLDPMDGGADEIDALHHVLVLVASVGQEAFDAEYQMRVREEGAALTVTPDVVKHAVNGVPEYTLPPGTETVCGFCDVNAQAASGLRYVLVAFGAGRVCGVVTYGKYPAGRVSLFPDDLPEAKRPAVIAAAVKHVGRMVAALPLKHPNGRPARVVSFAFDGGNWTSAVARAVLHLRTVDRVPFQVFWTLGRGWSKFSDVRREKRHMSGDHMFATQSKNGSHVVFHADYWREIAQSLWLSEPLTPGSCSLFGADPFRHDEFAQEACAEWLVRKFVRPDGRLEWDWSLKSKMNHYGDAYSGAFVVGSWVRAFESDERLIDRAAVAAKFRRVAAAPAAPGADRAAMERELAAFIENGTTSNAVAAAPEAASGGAPCPVPEAPCPVPEAQASGFGTVTYRPAAALARKRKRKFHFSHRLKK
;
A
#
# COMPACT_ATOMS: atom_id res chain seq x y z
N MET A 1 -18.57 -46.47 -18.17
CA MET A 1 -18.58 -46.57 -16.71
C MET A 1 -18.95 -45.20 -16.16
N SER A 2 -20.09 -45.14 -15.53
CA SER A 2 -20.73 -44.17 -14.67
C SER A 2 -20.19 -42.74 -14.67
N GLY A 3 -20.86 -41.89 -15.48
CA GLY A 3 -20.85 -40.45 -15.31
C GLY A 3 -21.68 -40.05 -14.09
N ALA A 4 -21.08 -39.36 -13.15
CA ALA A 4 -21.77 -38.74 -12.04
C ALA A 4 -22.69 -37.65 -12.57
N ALA A 5 -23.97 -37.82 -12.53
CA ALA A 5 -24.98 -36.82 -12.84
C ALA A 5 -25.00 -35.80 -11.71
N PHE A 6 -24.64 -34.56 -11.96
CA PHE A 6 -24.94 -33.41 -11.11
C PHE A 6 -26.47 -33.25 -11.05
N GLY A 7 -27.07 -33.71 -9.95
CA GLY A 7 -28.50 -33.59 -9.72
C GLY A 7 -28.89 -32.18 -9.31
N PHE A 8 -29.55 -31.46 -10.21
CA PHE A 8 -30.22 -30.22 -9.85
C PHE A 8 -31.30 -30.49 -8.79
N THR A 9 -31.36 -29.61 -7.79
CA THR A 9 -32.44 -29.62 -6.79
C THR A 9 -33.79 -29.35 -7.47
N GLU A 10 -34.89 -29.73 -6.82
CA GLU A 10 -36.23 -29.52 -7.36
C GLU A 10 -36.53 -28.02 -7.60
N GLU A 11 -36.02 -27.17 -6.73
CA GLU A 11 -36.10 -25.70 -6.85
C GLU A 11 -35.28 -25.17 -8.04
N GLN A 12 -34.08 -25.67 -8.28
CA GLN A 12 -33.29 -25.35 -9.44
C GLN A 12 -33.93 -25.77 -10.76
N ARG A 13 -34.63 -26.92 -10.75
CA ARG A 13 -35.42 -27.38 -11.90
C ARG A 13 -36.66 -26.52 -12.13
N ALA A 14 -37.33 -26.07 -11.05
CA ALA A 14 -38.46 -25.17 -11.12
C ALA A 14 -38.05 -23.80 -11.69
N ASN A 15 -36.94 -23.20 -11.19
CA ASN A 15 -36.42 -21.94 -11.69
C ASN A 15 -35.95 -22.03 -13.15
N TYR A 16 -35.33 -23.15 -13.54
CA TYR A 16 -34.95 -23.37 -14.96
C TYR A 16 -36.20 -23.51 -15.86
N ARG A 17 -37.28 -24.17 -15.38
CA ARG A 17 -38.56 -24.26 -16.14
C ARG A 17 -39.22 -22.89 -16.28
N LEU A 18 -39.17 -22.05 -15.22
CA LEU A 18 -39.68 -20.66 -15.28
C LEU A 18 -38.91 -19.82 -16.29
N ASP A 19 -37.60 -19.88 -16.27
CA ASP A 19 -36.74 -19.15 -17.21
C ASP A 19 -36.92 -19.61 -18.66
N CYS A 20 -37.10 -20.94 -18.87
CA CYS A 20 -37.47 -21.50 -20.17
C CYS A 20 -38.87 -21.06 -20.63
N ALA A 21 -39.84 -20.98 -19.73
CA ALA A 21 -41.18 -20.54 -20.02
C ALA A 21 -41.23 -19.04 -20.37
N GLU A 22 -40.48 -18.22 -19.62
CA GLU A 22 -40.34 -16.78 -19.92
C GLU A 22 -39.65 -16.53 -21.26
N LYS A 23 -38.58 -17.26 -21.57
CA LYS A 23 -37.90 -17.22 -22.86
C LYS A 23 -38.82 -17.67 -24.01
N ALA A 24 -39.64 -18.71 -23.80
CA ALA A 24 -40.64 -19.17 -24.76
C ALA A 24 -41.76 -18.15 -24.97
N ALA A 25 -42.24 -17.52 -23.90
CA ALA A 25 -43.25 -16.46 -23.97
C ALA A 25 -42.69 -15.21 -24.67
N ALA A 26 -41.45 -14.85 -24.42
CA ALA A 26 -40.78 -13.75 -25.13
C ALA A 26 -40.57 -14.06 -26.63
N ALA A 27 -40.25 -15.31 -26.96
CA ALA A 27 -40.14 -15.75 -28.37
C ALA A 27 -41.50 -15.75 -29.07
N ALA A 28 -42.55 -16.20 -28.41
CA ALA A 28 -43.93 -16.19 -28.91
C ALA A 28 -44.43 -14.74 -29.15
N ARG A 29 -44.12 -13.79 -28.22
CA ARG A 29 -44.42 -12.36 -28.41
C ARG A 29 -43.66 -11.76 -29.59
N ARG A 30 -42.38 -12.14 -29.80
CA ARG A 30 -41.60 -11.73 -30.97
C ARG A 30 -42.14 -12.31 -32.27
N ALA A 31 -42.64 -13.57 -32.25
CA ALA A 31 -43.29 -14.19 -33.43
C ALA A 31 -44.63 -13.50 -33.78
N ALA A 32 -45.48 -13.29 -32.77
CA ALA A 32 -46.77 -12.58 -32.98
C ALA A 32 -46.54 -11.12 -33.46
N LEU A 33 -45.51 -10.42 -32.99
CA LEU A 33 -45.11 -9.12 -33.46
C LEU A 33 -44.58 -9.16 -34.91
N ARG A 34 -43.93 -10.25 -35.32
CA ARG A 34 -43.49 -10.47 -36.71
C ARG A 34 -44.70 -10.74 -37.64
N GLU A 35 -45.65 -11.59 -37.21
CA GLU A 35 -46.87 -11.86 -37.95
C GLU A 35 -47.76 -10.61 -38.08
N ALA A 36 -47.96 -9.84 -37.01
CA ALA A 36 -48.69 -8.57 -37.06
C ALA A 36 -47.98 -7.51 -37.96
N ARG A 37 -46.66 -7.57 -38.10
CA ARG A 37 -45.90 -6.75 -39.05
C ARG A 37 -46.05 -7.20 -40.49
N GLN A 38 -46.16 -8.53 -40.74
CA GLN A 38 -46.38 -9.08 -42.07
C GLN A 38 -47.85 -8.83 -42.55
N ALA A 39 -48.84 -8.89 -41.65
CA ALA A 39 -50.22 -8.60 -41.94
C ALA A 39 -50.53 -7.13 -42.26
N ARG A 40 -49.64 -6.18 -41.92
CA ARG A 40 -49.80 -4.74 -42.19
C ARG A 40 -49.17 -4.25 -43.52
N GLY A 41 -48.99 -5.15 -44.49
CA GLY A 41 -48.63 -4.83 -45.86
C GLY A 41 -47.26 -4.14 -46.00
N GLY A 42 -46.23 -4.87 -46.46
CA GLY A 42 -44.98 -4.38 -46.92
C GLY A 42 -44.01 -3.97 -45.80
N ALA A 43 -42.95 -4.73 -45.59
CA ALA A 43 -41.89 -4.37 -44.65
C ALA A 43 -41.24 -3.08 -45.11
N MET A 44 -41.37 -2.01 -44.31
CA MET A 44 -40.66 -0.75 -44.54
C MET A 44 -39.17 -1.05 -44.82
N SER A 45 -38.59 -0.42 -45.83
CA SER A 45 -37.18 -0.49 -46.11
C SER A 45 -36.34 -0.08 -44.89
N ASN A 46 -35.11 -0.53 -44.77
CA ASN A 46 -34.22 -0.11 -43.66
C ASN A 46 -34.12 1.42 -43.61
N ALA A 47 -34.11 2.10 -44.75
CA ALA A 47 -34.09 3.57 -44.86
C ALA A 47 -35.37 4.21 -44.32
N GLU A 48 -36.54 3.64 -44.62
CA GLU A 48 -37.84 4.13 -44.09
C GLU A 48 -37.98 3.88 -42.59
N ARG A 49 -37.53 2.71 -42.09
CA ARG A 49 -37.47 2.42 -40.65
C ARG A 49 -36.53 3.40 -39.91
N GLN A 50 -35.37 3.69 -40.52
CA GLN A 50 -34.45 4.66 -40.02
C GLN A 50 -35.03 6.07 -39.97
N ARG A 51 -35.71 6.51 -41.09
CA ARG A 51 -36.39 7.81 -41.14
C ARG A 51 -37.55 7.91 -40.15
N ALA A 52 -38.38 6.87 -40.04
CA ALA A 52 -39.49 6.84 -39.08
C ALA A 52 -38.99 6.81 -37.62
N PHE A 53 -37.87 6.13 -37.38
CA PHE A 53 -37.23 6.15 -36.09
C PHE A 53 -36.64 7.51 -35.76
N VAL A 54 -35.89 8.14 -36.71
CA VAL A 54 -35.33 9.49 -36.58
C VAL A 54 -36.45 10.50 -36.37
N ALA A 55 -37.53 10.43 -37.14
CA ALA A 55 -38.69 11.32 -36.97
C ALA A 55 -39.36 11.19 -35.59
N ARG A 56 -39.46 9.95 -35.04
CA ARG A 56 -40.05 9.72 -33.72
C ARG A 56 -39.12 10.13 -32.56
N ALA A 57 -37.82 9.97 -32.72
CA ALA A 57 -36.85 10.36 -31.71
C ALA A 57 -36.51 11.86 -31.76
N ASN A 58 -36.75 12.49 -32.93
CA ASN A 58 -36.45 13.90 -33.14
C ASN A 58 -37.58 14.83 -32.72
N ASP A 59 -38.79 14.33 -32.59
CA ASP A 59 -39.97 15.13 -32.21
C ASP A 59 -40.58 14.56 -30.93
N LEU A 60 -40.31 15.20 -29.82
CA LEU A 60 -40.94 14.91 -28.52
C LEU A 60 -42.36 15.49 -28.57
N ARG A 61 -43.38 14.65 -28.76
CA ARG A 61 -44.76 15.07 -28.97
C ARG A 61 -45.35 15.83 -27.80
N GLU A 62 -45.29 15.24 -26.60
CA GLU A 62 -45.73 15.87 -25.36
C GLU A 62 -44.90 15.32 -24.17
N ILE A 63 -44.55 16.20 -23.28
CA ILE A 63 -43.98 15.85 -21.98
C ILE A 63 -45.13 15.88 -21.00
N PRO A 64 -45.41 14.77 -20.30
CA PRO A 64 -46.49 14.70 -19.31
C PRO A 64 -46.22 15.66 -18.15
N ALA A 65 -47.26 16.05 -17.45
CA ALA A 65 -47.12 16.79 -16.20
C ALA A 65 -46.44 15.88 -15.14
N PRO A 66 -45.65 16.45 -14.21
CA PRO A 66 -45.08 15.69 -13.08
C PRO A 66 -46.18 14.98 -12.27
N ALA A 67 -45.94 13.73 -11.89
CA ALA A 67 -46.88 12.93 -11.12
C ALA A 67 -47.11 13.45 -9.69
N ASP A 68 -46.04 13.95 -9.05
CA ASP A 68 -46.12 14.52 -7.70
C ASP A 68 -45.25 15.78 -7.59
N THR A 69 -45.90 16.91 -7.85
CA THR A 69 -45.24 18.23 -7.82
C THR A 69 -44.81 18.63 -6.40
N GLU A 70 -45.62 18.32 -5.38
CA GLU A 70 -45.32 18.65 -3.99
C GLU A 70 -44.16 17.81 -3.46
N GLY A 71 -44.20 16.51 -3.69
CA GLY A 71 -43.13 15.60 -3.27
C GLY A 71 -41.79 15.90 -3.94
N ARG A 72 -41.77 16.21 -5.23
CA ARG A 72 -40.53 16.62 -5.92
C ARG A 72 -40.00 17.96 -5.36
N GLU A 73 -40.84 18.94 -5.09
CA GLU A 73 -40.42 20.25 -4.57
C GLU A 73 -39.89 20.13 -3.14
N ALA A 74 -40.48 19.26 -2.30
CA ALA A 74 -39.98 18.95 -0.97
C ALA A 74 -38.54 18.41 -0.96
N CYS A 75 -38.06 17.80 -2.03
CA CYS A 75 -36.68 17.34 -2.18
C CYS A 75 -35.71 18.44 -2.62
N ARG A 76 -36.19 19.61 -3.07
CA ARG A 76 -35.34 20.68 -3.64
C ARG A 76 -34.17 21.08 -2.72
N ARG A 77 -34.43 21.26 -1.45
CA ARG A 77 -33.44 21.65 -0.45
C ARG A 77 -33.16 20.56 0.59
N ASP A 78 -33.67 19.35 0.38
CA ASP A 78 -33.54 18.21 1.27
C ASP A 78 -32.99 17.02 0.50
N PHE A 79 -31.68 16.87 0.53
CA PHE A 79 -30.98 15.79 -0.16
C PHE A 79 -31.36 14.41 0.41
N LEU A 80 -31.58 14.30 1.70
CA LEU A 80 -31.98 13.04 2.32
C LEU A 80 -33.34 12.56 1.82
N ARG A 81 -34.31 13.47 1.67
CA ARG A 81 -35.60 13.16 1.02
C ARG A 81 -35.42 12.71 -0.43
N PHE A 82 -34.52 13.37 -1.17
CA PHE A 82 -34.21 12.96 -2.55
C PHE A 82 -33.64 11.55 -2.58
N VAL A 83 -32.73 11.21 -1.67
CA VAL A 83 -32.14 9.88 -1.53
C VAL A 83 -33.23 8.83 -1.23
N HIS A 84 -34.14 9.10 -0.29
CA HIS A 84 -35.23 8.17 0.03
C HIS A 84 -36.21 7.98 -1.14
N ARG A 85 -36.49 9.03 -1.89
CA ARG A 85 -37.50 9.00 -2.96
C ARG A 85 -36.95 8.39 -4.27
N TYR A 86 -35.69 8.71 -4.64
CA TYR A 86 -35.12 8.33 -5.95
C TYR A 86 -33.89 7.44 -5.83
N GLY A 87 -33.39 7.20 -4.64
CA GLY A 87 -32.15 6.46 -4.42
C GLY A 87 -32.27 4.94 -4.61
N ALA A 88 -33.48 4.37 -4.63
CA ALA A 88 -33.71 2.93 -4.79
C ALA A 88 -33.07 2.37 -6.09
N ALA A 89 -32.90 3.19 -7.12
CA ALA A 89 -32.20 2.82 -8.35
C ALA A 89 -30.73 2.37 -8.11
N LEU A 90 -30.10 2.85 -7.02
CA LEU A 90 -28.71 2.56 -6.66
C LEU A 90 -28.52 1.91 -5.28
N LEU A 91 -29.40 2.18 -4.30
CA LEU A 91 -29.23 1.80 -2.88
C LEU A 91 -29.85 0.46 -2.46
N LYS A 92 -30.62 -0.21 -3.35
CA LYS A 92 -31.23 -1.53 -3.08
C LYS A 92 -31.89 -1.64 -1.69
N ASP A 93 -32.78 -0.75 -1.33
CA ASP A 93 -33.57 -0.74 -0.10
C ASP A 93 -32.80 -0.52 1.21
N HIS A 94 -31.53 -0.15 1.18
CA HIS A 94 -30.77 0.23 2.39
C HIS A 94 -30.92 1.73 2.68
N ALA A 95 -31.59 2.07 3.76
CA ALA A 95 -31.57 3.43 4.29
C ALA A 95 -30.18 3.74 4.87
N PRO A 96 -29.64 4.98 4.67
CA PRO A 96 -28.39 5.35 5.30
C PRO A 96 -28.50 5.41 6.83
N ALA A 97 -27.49 4.92 7.54
CA ALA A 97 -27.43 4.95 8.99
C ALA A 97 -27.54 6.38 9.53
N PRO A 98 -28.12 6.61 10.72
CA PRO A 98 -28.32 7.97 11.28
C PRO A 98 -27.04 8.79 11.36
N LEU A 99 -25.93 8.18 11.76
CA LEU A 99 -24.64 8.87 11.84
C LEU A 99 -24.11 9.27 10.45
N MET A 100 -24.37 8.45 9.42
CA MET A 100 -24.04 8.81 8.03
C MET A 100 -24.88 10.00 7.57
N CYS A 101 -26.16 10.04 7.94
CA CYS A 101 -27.00 11.19 7.62
C CYS A 101 -26.45 12.48 8.24
N GLU A 102 -26.04 12.43 9.50
CA GLU A 102 -25.52 13.58 10.23
C GLU A 102 -24.12 14.01 9.77
N LYS A 103 -23.17 13.07 9.70
CA LYS A 103 -21.75 13.40 9.50
C LYS A 103 -21.32 13.44 8.04
N PHE A 104 -22.10 12.83 7.14
CA PHE A 104 -21.78 12.77 5.71
C PHE A 104 -22.83 13.49 4.85
N LEU A 105 -24.12 13.05 4.90
CA LEU A 105 -25.10 13.54 3.93
C LEU A 105 -25.51 14.99 4.17
N LYS A 106 -25.64 15.44 5.43
CA LYS A 106 -25.92 16.86 5.75
C LYS A 106 -24.78 17.81 5.34
N PRO A 107 -23.49 17.55 5.68
CA PRO A 107 -22.38 18.37 5.18
C PRO A 107 -22.28 18.35 3.65
N LEU A 108 -22.54 17.19 3.02
CA LEU A 108 -22.58 17.05 1.56
C LEU A 108 -23.64 17.97 0.96
N GLN A 109 -24.87 17.93 1.46
CA GLN A 109 -25.97 18.82 1.08
C GLN A 109 -25.59 20.29 1.26
N GLN A 110 -25.04 20.65 2.42
CA GLN A 110 -24.65 22.04 2.72
C GLN A 110 -23.60 22.53 1.73
N SER A 111 -22.59 21.72 1.42
CA SER A 111 -21.55 22.07 0.45
C SER A 111 -22.14 22.31 -0.96
N VAL A 112 -23.19 21.56 -1.34
CA VAL A 112 -23.89 21.80 -2.61
C VAL A 112 -24.70 23.09 -2.59
N LEU A 113 -25.37 23.40 -1.50
CA LEU A 113 -26.24 24.60 -1.43
C LEU A 113 -25.42 25.88 -1.25
N ASP A 114 -24.45 25.89 -0.36
CA ASP A 114 -23.73 27.10 0.07
C ASP A 114 -22.34 27.24 -0.58
N GLY A 115 -21.83 26.18 -1.19
CA GLY A 115 -20.44 26.08 -1.64
C GLY A 115 -19.52 25.57 -0.55
N GLY A 116 -18.28 25.25 -0.92
CA GLY A 116 -17.24 24.82 0.00
C GLY A 116 -16.54 23.52 -0.43
N GLN A 117 -15.57 23.11 0.37
CA GLN A 117 -14.77 21.92 0.13
C GLN A 117 -15.04 20.94 1.27
N PHE A 118 -15.54 19.75 0.94
CA PHE A 118 -15.88 18.72 1.92
C PHE A 118 -15.23 17.40 1.55
N LEU A 119 -14.59 16.75 2.52
CA LEU A 119 -13.91 15.49 2.39
C LEU A 119 -14.44 14.48 3.40
N VAL A 120 -14.73 13.26 2.97
CA VAL A 120 -15.10 12.16 3.85
C VAL A 120 -14.16 10.96 3.67
N GLU A 121 -13.63 10.49 4.79
CA GLU A 121 -13.06 9.14 4.89
C GLU A 121 -14.09 8.22 5.52
N MET A 122 -14.41 7.11 4.87
CA MET A 122 -15.49 6.23 5.29
C MET A 122 -15.22 4.79 4.85
N PRO A 123 -15.71 3.77 5.60
CA PRO A 123 -15.46 2.37 5.31
C PRO A 123 -15.81 1.96 3.89
N ARG A 124 -15.08 1.00 3.39
CA ARG A 124 -15.36 0.38 2.11
C ARG A 124 -16.74 -0.31 2.14
N GLY A 125 -17.48 -0.23 1.03
CA GLY A 125 -18.80 -0.86 0.92
C GLY A 125 -19.98 -0.06 1.52
N LYS A 126 -19.72 1.06 2.22
CA LYS A 126 -20.77 1.87 2.86
C LYS A 126 -21.40 2.94 1.95
N GLY A 127 -21.29 2.78 0.64
CA GLY A 127 -22.06 3.59 -0.33
C GLY A 127 -21.50 4.97 -0.63
N LYS A 128 -20.22 5.30 -0.30
CA LYS A 128 -19.59 6.59 -0.62
C LYS A 128 -19.90 7.06 -2.03
N THR A 129 -19.48 6.28 -3.03
CA THR A 129 -19.67 6.55 -4.45
C THR A 129 -21.16 6.69 -4.80
N THR A 130 -22.02 5.82 -4.24
CA THR A 130 -23.47 5.85 -4.49
C THR A 130 -24.11 7.16 -4.03
N PHE A 131 -23.76 7.64 -2.84
CA PHE A 131 -24.28 8.93 -2.34
C PHE A 131 -23.73 10.12 -3.11
N ILE A 132 -22.48 10.05 -3.58
CA ILE A 132 -21.90 11.05 -4.49
C ILE A 132 -22.67 11.08 -5.82
N ASP A 133 -22.94 9.92 -6.43
CA ASP A 133 -23.71 9.80 -7.66
C ASP A 133 -25.13 10.39 -7.50
N LEU A 134 -25.81 10.09 -6.38
CA LEU A 134 -27.12 10.65 -6.03
C LEU A 134 -27.05 12.16 -5.80
N CYS A 135 -25.99 12.64 -5.16
CA CYS A 135 -25.77 14.07 -4.93
C CYS A 135 -25.56 14.85 -6.23
N ALA A 136 -24.81 14.27 -7.19
CA ALA A 136 -24.65 14.85 -8.51
C ALA A 136 -26.00 14.92 -9.26
N ALA A 137 -26.80 13.84 -9.19
CA ALA A 137 -28.14 13.83 -9.76
C ALA A 137 -29.06 14.90 -9.14
N TRP A 138 -29.05 15.01 -7.81
CA TRP A 138 -29.82 16.03 -7.08
C TRP A 138 -29.41 17.44 -7.45
N ALA A 139 -28.11 17.72 -7.44
CA ALA A 139 -27.56 19.04 -7.75
C ALA A 139 -27.95 19.51 -9.17
N ILE A 140 -27.93 18.61 -10.14
CA ILE A 140 -28.33 18.89 -11.53
C ILE A 140 -29.85 19.06 -11.66
N THR A 141 -30.62 18.16 -11.02
CA THR A 141 -32.08 18.15 -11.10
C THR A 141 -32.70 19.52 -10.73
N TYR A 142 -32.20 20.11 -9.66
CA TYR A 142 -32.72 21.38 -9.12
C TYR A 142 -31.89 22.61 -9.52
N GLY A 143 -30.93 22.44 -10.42
CA GLY A 143 -30.10 23.55 -10.91
C GLY A 143 -29.18 24.16 -9.85
N HIS A 144 -28.94 23.46 -8.71
CA HIS A 144 -28.01 23.90 -7.68
C HIS A 144 -26.60 24.04 -8.23
N ARG A 145 -26.24 23.15 -9.16
CA ARG A 145 -24.98 23.16 -9.90
C ARG A 145 -25.23 22.84 -11.35
N ARG A 146 -24.55 23.56 -12.24
CA ARG A 146 -24.80 23.50 -13.66
C ARG A 146 -23.72 22.77 -14.47
N PHE A 147 -22.48 22.72 -13.94
CA PHE A 147 -21.40 21.98 -14.58
C PHE A 147 -20.67 21.13 -13.55
N VAL A 148 -21.07 19.87 -13.48
CA VAL A 148 -20.55 18.87 -12.54
C VAL A 148 -19.47 18.04 -13.22
N VAL A 149 -18.30 17.94 -12.57
CA VAL A 149 -17.14 17.14 -13.03
C VAL A 149 -16.91 15.99 -12.05
N LEU A 150 -16.90 14.76 -12.55
CA LEU A 150 -16.59 13.54 -11.78
C LEU A 150 -15.16 13.12 -12.08
N ILE A 151 -14.32 12.99 -11.07
CA ILE A 151 -12.93 12.55 -11.19
C ILE A 151 -12.74 11.29 -10.36
N SER A 152 -12.27 10.21 -11.01
CA SER A 152 -11.91 8.96 -10.35
C SER A 152 -10.46 8.57 -10.65
N ALA A 153 -9.92 7.54 -10.01
CA ALA A 153 -8.55 7.07 -10.25
C ALA A 153 -8.26 6.73 -11.73
N THR A 154 -9.29 6.39 -12.51
CA THR A 154 -9.20 6.15 -13.95
C THR A 154 -10.44 6.67 -14.67
N GLY A 155 -10.30 7.08 -15.94
CA GLY A 155 -11.44 7.51 -16.75
C GLY A 155 -12.51 6.41 -16.94
N ASN A 156 -12.14 5.14 -16.87
CA ASN A 156 -13.12 4.04 -16.95
C ASN A 156 -14.00 3.95 -15.70
N LEU A 157 -13.44 4.18 -14.50
CA LEU A 157 -14.23 4.23 -13.26
C LEU A 157 -15.17 5.44 -13.28
N ALA A 158 -14.68 6.61 -13.66
CA ALA A 158 -15.51 7.80 -13.78
C ALA A 158 -16.70 7.63 -14.75
N LYS A 159 -16.52 6.88 -15.85
CA LYS A 159 -17.61 6.51 -16.77
C LYS A 159 -18.64 5.56 -16.15
N VAL A 160 -18.25 4.73 -15.19
CA VAL A 160 -19.19 3.87 -14.44
C VAL A 160 -20.09 4.74 -13.58
N ASN A 161 -19.50 5.71 -12.84
CA ASN A 161 -20.25 6.66 -12.01
C ASN A 161 -21.24 7.47 -12.87
N LEU A 162 -20.80 7.98 -14.03
CA LEU A 162 -21.67 8.67 -14.97
C LEU A 162 -22.87 7.81 -15.40
N LYS A 163 -22.66 6.51 -15.67
CA LYS A 163 -23.75 5.57 -15.99
C LYS A 163 -24.68 5.33 -14.80
N ASN A 164 -24.17 5.28 -13.58
CA ASN A 164 -24.98 5.12 -12.38
C ASN A 164 -25.90 6.34 -12.18
N ILE A 165 -25.36 7.55 -12.32
CA ILE A 165 -26.14 8.80 -12.27
C ILE A 165 -27.26 8.76 -13.31
N MET A 166 -26.98 8.34 -14.54
CA MET A 166 -28.00 8.17 -15.57
C MET A 166 -29.08 7.17 -15.21
N ARG A 167 -28.79 6.12 -14.44
CA ARG A 167 -29.84 5.18 -13.94
C ARG A 167 -30.84 5.87 -13.02
N VAL A 168 -30.43 6.86 -12.24
CA VAL A 168 -31.35 7.66 -11.41
C VAL A 168 -32.32 8.40 -12.31
N PHE A 169 -31.82 9.15 -13.30
CA PHE A 169 -32.63 9.93 -14.24
C PHE A 169 -33.59 9.08 -15.10
N LEU A 170 -33.23 7.82 -15.34
CA LEU A 170 -34.03 6.90 -16.14
C LEU A 170 -34.91 5.95 -15.28
N SER A 171 -34.86 6.09 -13.94
CA SER A 171 -35.68 5.28 -13.04
C SER A 171 -37.17 5.66 -13.16
N PRO A 172 -38.09 4.68 -13.00
CA PRO A 172 -39.54 4.97 -13.13
C PRO A 172 -40.04 6.06 -12.17
N ALA A 173 -39.58 6.03 -10.90
CA ALA A 173 -39.97 7.02 -9.89
C ALA A 173 -39.50 8.43 -10.28
N PHE A 174 -38.25 8.56 -10.72
CA PHE A 174 -37.72 9.85 -11.14
C PHE A 174 -38.39 10.33 -12.43
N ALA A 175 -38.57 9.43 -13.40
CA ALA A 175 -39.19 9.77 -14.68
C ALA A 175 -40.66 10.25 -14.55
N ALA A 176 -41.39 9.73 -13.56
CA ALA A 176 -42.74 10.16 -13.27
C ALA A 176 -42.80 11.62 -12.72
N ASP A 177 -41.84 11.98 -11.86
CA ASP A 177 -41.81 13.28 -11.20
C ASP A 177 -41.02 14.37 -11.99
N PHE A 178 -40.07 13.96 -12.86
CA PHE A 178 -39.24 14.83 -13.69
C PHE A 178 -39.29 14.42 -15.17
N PRO A 179 -40.49 14.36 -15.78
CA PRO A 179 -40.64 13.95 -17.17
C PRO A 179 -39.88 14.87 -18.13
N GLU A 180 -39.74 16.15 -17.80
CA GLU A 180 -38.96 17.12 -18.59
C GLU A 180 -37.46 16.80 -18.71
N ILE A 181 -36.92 16.03 -17.75
CA ILE A 181 -35.54 15.56 -17.78
C ILE A 181 -35.49 14.17 -18.45
N SER A 182 -36.35 13.25 -18.03
CA SER A 182 -36.27 11.84 -18.41
C SER A 182 -36.80 11.54 -19.82
N ALA A 183 -37.91 12.18 -20.26
CA ALA A 183 -38.51 11.85 -21.52
C ALA A 183 -37.58 12.09 -22.73
N PRO A 184 -36.78 13.17 -22.79
CA PRO A 184 -35.84 13.36 -23.88
C PRO A 184 -34.79 12.24 -23.97
N PHE A 185 -34.26 11.76 -22.81
CA PHE A 185 -33.33 10.64 -22.79
C PHE A 185 -33.97 9.31 -23.19
N LEU A 186 -35.17 9.02 -22.67
CA LEU A 186 -35.92 7.80 -22.98
C LEU A 186 -36.28 7.72 -24.47
N ALA A 187 -36.60 8.84 -25.09
CA ALA A 187 -36.93 8.93 -26.55
C ALA A 187 -35.73 8.57 -27.44
N LEU A 188 -34.49 8.82 -26.99
CA LEU A 188 -33.28 8.45 -27.73
C LEU A 188 -33.03 6.93 -27.73
N ASP A 189 -33.57 6.17 -26.80
CA ASP A 189 -33.40 4.72 -26.71
C ASP A 189 -31.92 4.30 -26.81
N GLY A 190 -31.02 5.05 -26.14
CA GLY A 190 -29.58 4.86 -26.16
C GLY A 190 -28.85 5.25 -27.44
N LYS A 191 -29.52 5.85 -28.41
CA LYS A 191 -28.93 6.24 -29.70
C LYS A 191 -28.44 7.67 -29.69
N TRP A 192 -27.21 7.87 -29.25
CA TRP A 192 -26.57 9.17 -29.12
C TRP A 192 -26.47 9.99 -30.43
N GLN A 193 -26.47 9.31 -31.60
CA GLN A 193 -26.45 9.96 -32.93
C GLN A 193 -27.65 10.86 -33.19
N LEU A 194 -28.72 10.68 -32.43
CA LEU A 194 -29.97 11.42 -32.59
C LEU A 194 -30.05 12.66 -31.71
N CYS A 195 -29.10 12.87 -30.81
CA CYS A 195 -29.10 14.00 -29.89
C CYS A 195 -29.17 15.35 -30.59
N GLU A 196 -28.33 15.56 -31.61
CA GLU A 196 -28.24 16.86 -32.31
C GLU A 196 -29.49 17.28 -33.05
N THR A 197 -30.38 16.34 -33.34
CA THR A 197 -31.59 16.56 -34.15
C THR A 197 -32.87 16.50 -33.32
N GLN A 198 -32.78 16.23 -32.02
CA GLN A 198 -33.94 16.15 -31.14
C GLN A 198 -34.57 17.53 -30.92
N THR A 199 -35.88 17.62 -31.18
CA THR A 199 -36.68 18.82 -30.98
C THR A 199 -37.85 18.58 -30.03
N TYR A 200 -38.30 19.64 -29.38
CA TYR A 200 -39.55 19.73 -28.65
C TYR A 200 -40.26 21.02 -29.01
N ARG A 201 -41.51 20.91 -29.51
CA ARG A 201 -42.28 22.05 -29.99
C ARG A 201 -41.54 22.87 -31.04
N GLY A 202 -40.74 22.22 -31.89
CA GLY A 202 -39.96 22.87 -32.96
C GLY A 202 -38.62 23.47 -32.53
N GLU A 203 -38.30 23.52 -31.23
CA GLU A 203 -37.02 24.00 -30.73
C GLU A 203 -36.11 22.81 -30.42
N LYS A 204 -34.78 22.97 -30.67
CA LYS A 204 -33.80 21.96 -30.32
C LYS A 204 -33.67 21.82 -28.79
N THR A 205 -33.69 20.58 -28.29
CA THR A 205 -33.48 20.31 -26.84
C THR A 205 -32.06 20.58 -26.38
N GLY A 206 -31.07 20.59 -27.28
CA GLY A 206 -29.66 20.76 -26.96
C GLY A 206 -29.06 19.59 -26.20
N ILE A 207 -29.75 18.43 -26.12
CA ILE A 207 -29.25 17.23 -25.46
C ILE A 207 -28.00 16.72 -26.14
N GLU A 208 -26.99 16.32 -25.29
CA GLU A 208 -25.81 15.66 -25.78
C GLU A 208 -25.52 14.43 -24.91
N LEU A 209 -25.20 13.30 -25.53
CA LEU A 209 -24.91 12.04 -24.85
C LEU A 209 -23.63 11.46 -25.44
N LYS A 210 -22.48 11.73 -24.77
CA LYS A 210 -21.18 11.15 -25.08
C LYS A 210 -20.76 10.15 -23.98
N THR A 211 -19.69 9.42 -24.20
CA THR A 211 -19.19 8.41 -23.26
C THR A 211 -18.67 8.99 -21.95
N ASP A 212 -18.26 10.24 -21.97
CA ASP A 212 -17.62 10.97 -20.88
C ASP A 212 -18.28 12.33 -20.58
N ARG A 213 -19.30 12.71 -21.37
CA ARG A 213 -19.99 13.96 -21.19
C ARG A 213 -21.48 13.82 -21.54
N ILE A 214 -22.32 14.48 -20.75
CA ILE A 214 -23.75 14.61 -20.95
C ILE A 214 -24.12 16.08 -20.83
N VAL A 215 -24.89 16.59 -21.79
CA VAL A 215 -25.57 17.88 -21.68
C VAL A 215 -27.07 17.59 -21.54
N PHE A 216 -27.67 18.12 -20.48
CA PHE A 216 -29.07 17.88 -20.15
C PHE A 216 -29.99 18.67 -21.08
N PRO A 217 -31.13 18.09 -21.50
CA PRO A 217 -32.03 18.72 -22.43
C PRO A 217 -32.69 19.97 -21.82
N THR A 218 -32.85 21.01 -22.63
CA THR A 218 -33.69 22.15 -22.32
C THR A 218 -34.99 22.02 -23.05
N VAL A 219 -36.06 21.77 -22.33
CA VAL A 219 -37.42 21.76 -22.87
C VAL A 219 -38.19 22.96 -22.36
N ARG A 220 -39.01 23.62 -23.24
CA ARG A 220 -39.71 24.85 -22.91
C ARG A 220 -41.21 24.69 -22.97
N GLY A 221 -41.90 25.35 -22.06
CA GLY A 221 -43.34 25.44 -22.03
C GLY A 221 -43.91 26.32 -23.16
N GLU A 222 -45.21 26.48 -23.17
CA GLU A 222 -45.92 27.35 -24.14
C GLU A 222 -45.54 28.84 -23.99
N ASP A 223 -45.16 29.21 -22.78
CA ASP A 223 -44.67 30.56 -22.45
C ASP A 223 -43.19 30.79 -22.79
N GLY A 224 -42.52 29.78 -23.36
CA GLY A 224 -41.10 29.80 -23.69
C GLY A 224 -40.19 29.63 -22.50
N ALA A 225 -40.71 29.48 -21.27
CA ALA A 225 -39.91 29.23 -20.08
C ALA A 225 -39.44 27.76 -20.01
N PRO A 226 -38.23 27.47 -19.49
CA PRO A 226 -37.79 26.07 -19.23
C PRO A 226 -38.77 25.36 -18.30
N LEU A 227 -39.15 24.13 -18.62
CA LEU A 227 -40.02 23.30 -17.77
C LEU A 227 -39.34 22.79 -16.47
N GLY A 228 -38.01 22.84 -16.39
CA GLY A 228 -37.23 22.43 -15.24
C GLY A 228 -35.88 23.12 -15.18
N ASP A 229 -35.20 22.96 -14.06
CA ASP A 229 -33.96 23.66 -13.75
C ASP A 229 -32.69 22.97 -14.31
N ALA A 230 -32.78 21.70 -14.74
CA ALA A 230 -31.65 20.91 -15.24
C ALA A 230 -31.25 21.29 -16.69
N GLY A 231 -32.07 22.06 -17.41
CA GLY A 231 -31.83 22.33 -18.82
C GLY A 231 -30.48 22.98 -19.11
N GLY A 232 -29.69 22.37 -20.00
CA GLY A 232 -28.33 22.84 -20.37
C GLY A 232 -27.25 22.55 -19.29
N ALA A 233 -27.57 21.87 -18.21
CA ALA A 233 -26.54 21.41 -17.24
C ALA A 233 -25.60 20.40 -17.91
N ILE A 234 -24.36 20.37 -17.44
CA ILE A 234 -23.30 19.52 -17.98
C ILE A 234 -22.80 18.57 -16.90
N LEU A 235 -22.72 17.29 -17.24
CA LEU A 235 -22.09 16.26 -16.43
C LEU A 235 -20.90 15.70 -17.20
N PHE A 236 -19.70 15.87 -16.68
CA PHE A 236 -18.46 15.40 -17.29
C PHE A 236 -17.77 14.38 -16.38
N SER A 237 -17.11 13.38 -16.97
CA SER A 237 -16.35 12.38 -16.24
C SER A 237 -14.92 12.25 -16.76
N GLY A 238 -13.93 12.23 -15.86
CA GLY A 238 -12.52 12.13 -16.20
C GLY A 238 -11.73 11.31 -15.19
N GLY A 239 -10.54 10.86 -15.59
CA GLY A 239 -9.59 10.22 -14.68
C GLY A 239 -8.46 11.15 -14.27
N VAL A 240 -7.78 10.85 -13.17
CA VAL A 240 -6.53 11.52 -12.80
C VAL A 240 -5.54 11.46 -13.96
N GLY A 241 -4.92 12.60 -14.30
CA GLY A 241 -4.01 12.73 -15.45
C GLY A 241 -4.71 12.83 -16.81
N GLY A 242 -6.06 12.84 -16.86
CA GLY A 242 -6.83 13.13 -18.06
C GLY A 242 -6.81 14.63 -18.40
N ALA A 243 -7.28 14.96 -19.61
CA ALA A 243 -7.37 16.35 -20.07
C ALA A 243 -8.56 17.07 -19.40
N ILE A 244 -8.42 17.44 -18.13
CA ILE A 244 -9.43 18.22 -17.41
C ILE A 244 -9.11 19.71 -17.41
N ARG A 245 -7.83 20.09 -17.60
CA ARG A 245 -7.41 21.49 -17.63
C ARG A 245 -8.12 22.24 -18.76
N GLY A 246 -8.70 23.40 -18.42
CA GLY A 246 -9.34 24.26 -19.40
C GLY A 246 -10.75 23.85 -19.84
N LEU A 247 -11.42 22.96 -19.06
CA LEU A 247 -12.84 22.67 -19.29
C LEU A 247 -13.65 23.97 -19.27
N ASN A 248 -14.19 24.30 -20.44
CA ASN A 248 -15.03 25.46 -20.65
C ASN A 248 -15.97 25.13 -21.81
N GLU A 249 -17.26 25.23 -21.58
CA GLU A 249 -18.28 24.89 -22.56
C GLU A 249 -19.16 26.11 -22.83
N GLY A 250 -19.00 26.71 -23.99
CA GLY A 250 -19.78 27.91 -24.34
C GLY A 250 -19.60 29.08 -23.36
N GLY A 251 -18.44 29.19 -22.69
CA GLY A 251 -18.18 30.19 -21.66
C GLY A 251 -18.53 29.72 -20.22
N VAL A 252 -19.20 28.58 -20.07
CA VAL A 252 -19.53 28.01 -18.75
C VAL A 252 -18.36 27.16 -18.24
N ARG A 253 -17.93 27.41 -17.01
CA ARG A 253 -16.91 26.63 -16.33
C ARG A 253 -17.54 25.74 -15.26
N PRO A 254 -16.87 24.66 -14.84
CA PRO A 254 -17.31 23.86 -13.72
C PRO A 254 -17.62 24.69 -12.47
N ASP A 255 -18.69 24.32 -11.77
CA ASP A 255 -19.12 24.87 -10.49
C ASP A 255 -19.18 23.78 -9.39
N MET A 256 -19.01 22.50 -9.78
CA MET A 256 -18.94 21.37 -8.87
C MET A 256 -17.94 20.32 -9.35
N VAL A 257 -17.08 19.84 -8.47
CA VAL A 257 -16.12 18.77 -8.75
C VAL A 257 -16.23 17.69 -7.68
N PHE A 258 -16.35 16.45 -8.11
CA PHE A 258 -16.28 15.26 -7.26
C PHE A 258 -14.98 14.51 -7.47
N PHE A 259 -14.36 14.07 -6.36
CA PHE A 259 -13.23 13.16 -6.33
C PHE A 259 -13.65 11.85 -5.66
N ASP A 260 -13.69 10.76 -6.44
CA ASP A 260 -14.12 9.46 -5.96
C ASP A 260 -12.94 8.47 -6.00
N ASP A 261 -12.39 8.14 -4.83
CA ASP A 261 -11.27 7.21 -4.62
C ASP A 261 -10.15 7.39 -5.68
N ILE A 262 -9.63 8.62 -5.80
CA ILE A 262 -8.68 8.99 -6.87
C ILE A 262 -7.29 8.39 -6.70
N GLN A 263 -6.96 7.88 -5.51
CA GLN A 263 -5.69 7.25 -5.20
C GLN A 263 -5.69 5.77 -5.58
N LYS A 264 -4.62 5.29 -6.22
CA LYS A 264 -4.42 3.86 -6.49
C LYS A 264 -3.52 3.24 -5.42
N ARG A 265 -3.81 2.01 -5.01
CA ARG A 265 -3.02 1.29 -3.99
C ARG A 265 -1.51 1.25 -4.28
N LYS A 266 -1.10 1.13 -5.55
CA LYS A 266 0.32 1.15 -5.94
C LYS A 266 0.96 2.54 -5.81
N ASP A 267 0.16 3.60 -5.93
CA ASP A 267 0.63 4.99 -5.92
C ASP A 267 0.67 5.53 -4.47
N ALA A 268 -0.19 5.02 -3.59
CA ALA A 268 -0.26 5.38 -2.17
C ALA A 268 1.07 5.21 -1.42
N LYS A 269 1.80 4.13 -1.75
CA LYS A 269 3.11 3.83 -1.14
C LYS A 269 4.25 4.75 -1.61
N SER A 270 3.95 5.74 -2.45
CA SER A 270 4.94 6.71 -2.95
C SER A 270 4.58 8.13 -2.51
N PRO A 271 5.33 8.71 -1.58
CA PRO A 271 5.09 10.09 -1.14
C PRO A 271 5.08 11.12 -2.28
N ALA A 272 5.94 10.92 -3.29
CA ALA A 272 5.99 11.81 -4.45
C ALA A 272 4.71 11.72 -5.30
N LEU A 273 4.09 10.52 -5.43
CA LEU A 273 2.82 10.37 -6.14
C LEU A 273 1.64 10.87 -5.30
N SER A 274 1.67 10.67 -3.99
CA SER A 274 0.67 11.23 -3.06
C SER A 274 0.69 12.76 -3.09
N ALA A 275 1.87 13.38 -3.02
CA ALA A 275 2.03 14.83 -3.16
C ALA A 275 1.63 15.33 -4.57
N GLY A 276 1.92 14.55 -5.61
CA GLY A 276 1.47 14.88 -6.98
C GLY A 276 -0.05 14.84 -7.16
N LEU A 277 -0.75 13.95 -6.43
CA LEU A 277 -2.22 13.93 -6.38
C LEU A 277 -2.77 15.14 -5.63
N GLU A 278 -2.15 15.53 -4.52
CA GLU A 278 -2.52 16.75 -3.79
C GLU A 278 -2.33 17.99 -4.67
N GLU A 279 -1.21 18.09 -5.39
CA GLU A 279 -0.97 19.19 -6.35
C GLU A 279 -2.03 19.20 -7.46
N PHE A 280 -2.36 18.03 -8.03
CA PHE A 280 -3.42 17.89 -9.01
C PHE A 280 -4.77 18.40 -8.50
N VAL A 281 -5.15 18.04 -7.27
CA VAL A 281 -6.40 18.54 -6.66
C VAL A 281 -6.34 20.05 -6.47
N ASN A 282 -5.30 20.56 -5.82
CA ASN A 282 -5.22 21.95 -5.39
C ASN A 282 -4.95 22.94 -6.54
N GLN A 283 -4.24 22.51 -7.59
CA GLN A 283 -3.87 23.39 -8.70
C GLN A 283 -4.73 23.12 -9.95
N ASP A 284 -4.83 21.86 -10.38
CA ASP A 284 -5.48 21.54 -11.66
C ASP A 284 -7.00 21.51 -11.53
N ALA A 285 -7.51 20.76 -10.56
CA ALA A 285 -8.96 20.59 -10.40
C ALA A 285 -9.64 21.80 -9.77
N MET A 286 -9.03 22.41 -8.75
CA MET A 286 -9.56 23.65 -8.15
C MET A 286 -9.44 24.86 -9.11
N GLY A 287 -8.51 24.81 -10.05
CA GLY A 287 -8.37 25.78 -11.14
C GLY A 287 -9.47 25.71 -12.22
N LEU A 288 -10.31 24.67 -12.23
CA LEU A 288 -11.44 24.52 -13.15
C LEU A 288 -12.55 25.53 -12.90
N PHE A 289 -12.75 25.92 -11.65
CA PHE A 289 -13.88 26.75 -11.26
C PHE A 289 -13.91 28.13 -11.94
N GLY A 290 -15.12 28.56 -12.31
CA GLY A 290 -15.37 29.88 -12.83
C GLY A 290 -15.35 30.98 -11.75
N HIS A 291 -15.38 32.23 -12.18
CA HIS A 291 -15.58 33.37 -11.29
C HIS A 291 -17.10 33.66 -11.14
N GLY A 292 -17.52 34.05 -9.94
CA GLY A 292 -18.87 34.56 -9.69
C GLY A 292 -19.95 33.52 -9.31
N ALA A 293 -19.64 32.20 -9.31
CA ALA A 293 -20.53 31.16 -8.83
C ALA A 293 -19.98 30.52 -7.55
N PRO A 294 -20.84 30.03 -6.62
CA PRO A 294 -20.39 29.21 -5.50
C PRO A 294 -19.66 27.97 -6.02
N LYS A 295 -18.50 27.67 -5.44
CA LYS A 295 -17.67 26.55 -5.83
C LYS A 295 -17.87 25.39 -4.86
N THR A 296 -18.14 24.20 -5.39
CA THR A 296 -18.29 22.99 -4.57
C THR A 296 -17.26 21.96 -4.98
N ALA A 297 -16.43 21.53 -4.02
CA ALA A 297 -15.51 20.41 -4.23
C ALA A 297 -15.81 19.35 -3.16
N LEU A 298 -16.08 18.14 -3.59
CA LEU A 298 -16.45 17.01 -2.74
C LEU A 298 -15.49 15.87 -2.97
N MET A 299 -15.01 15.25 -1.89
CA MET A 299 -14.05 14.15 -1.96
C MET A 299 -14.46 13.01 -1.06
N ALA A 300 -14.48 11.79 -1.62
CA ALA A 300 -14.59 10.58 -0.86
C ALA A 300 -13.33 9.74 -1.08
N ILE A 301 -12.67 9.39 0.00
CA ILE A 301 -11.41 8.65 -0.02
C ILE A 301 -11.39 7.56 1.04
N THR A 302 -10.48 6.61 0.87
CA THR A 302 -10.16 5.57 1.84
C THR A 302 -8.65 5.57 2.02
N PRO A 303 -8.11 5.68 3.26
CA PRO A 303 -6.68 5.62 3.50
C PRO A 303 -6.13 4.23 3.14
N ILE A 304 -4.89 4.17 2.69
CA ILE A 304 -4.26 2.93 2.21
C ILE A 304 -2.99 2.63 3.01
N CYS A 305 -2.17 3.63 3.27
CA CYS A 305 -0.95 3.53 4.07
C CYS A 305 -0.60 4.89 4.67
N ASP A 306 0.26 4.88 5.68
CA ASP A 306 0.70 6.10 6.36
C ASP A 306 1.35 7.10 5.39
N GLY A 307 1.04 8.39 5.58
CA GLY A 307 1.54 9.49 4.75
C GLY A 307 1.06 9.44 3.29
N ASP A 308 0.00 8.73 2.99
CA ASP A 308 -0.60 8.68 1.66
C ASP A 308 -1.40 9.96 1.31
N PHE A 309 -2.04 9.97 0.15
CA PHE A 309 -2.83 11.13 -0.28
C PHE A 309 -4.00 11.44 0.67
N ALA A 310 -4.63 10.41 1.28
CA ALA A 310 -5.70 10.62 2.26
C ALA A 310 -5.18 11.38 3.48
N ALA A 311 -4.04 10.94 4.04
CA ALA A 311 -3.38 11.61 5.16
C ALA A 311 -3.00 13.07 4.83
N LEU A 312 -2.51 13.34 3.60
CA LEU A 312 -2.17 14.71 3.17
C LEU A 312 -3.41 15.60 3.08
N MET A 313 -4.52 15.10 2.53
CA MET A 313 -5.74 15.89 2.32
C MET A 313 -6.52 16.14 3.60
N THR A 314 -6.43 15.24 4.59
CA THR A 314 -7.09 15.41 5.90
C THR A 314 -6.29 16.26 6.87
N ASP A 315 -5.03 16.52 6.59
CA ASP A 315 -4.19 17.45 7.36
C ASP A 315 -4.72 18.89 7.21
N ARG A 316 -5.31 19.40 8.27
CA ARG A 316 -5.93 20.74 8.31
C ARG A 316 -4.92 21.90 8.33
N GLU A 317 -3.72 21.67 8.77
CA GLU A 317 -2.67 22.70 8.69
C GLU A 317 -2.22 22.88 7.23
N ARG A 318 -2.17 21.77 6.50
CA ARG A 318 -1.79 21.73 5.09
C ARG A 318 -2.93 22.13 4.14
N ASN A 319 -4.13 21.63 4.39
CA ASN A 319 -5.31 21.84 3.55
C ASN A 319 -6.49 22.46 4.36
N PRO A 320 -6.37 23.69 4.89
CA PRO A 320 -7.33 24.28 5.82
C PRO A 320 -8.72 24.56 5.20
N ALA A 321 -8.81 24.64 3.89
CA ALA A 321 -10.07 24.87 3.18
C ALA A 321 -10.98 23.63 3.13
N TRP A 322 -10.43 22.44 3.33
CA TRP A 322 -11.18 21.19 3.32
C TRP A 322 -11.77 20.88 4.70
N ILE A 323 -13.10 20.79 4.77
CA ILE A 323 -13.79 20.26 5.96
C ILE A 323 -13.74 18.74 5.84
N SER A 324 -12.87 18.11 6.64
CA SER A 324 -12.69 16.67 6.63
C SER A 324 -13.44 15.98 7.76
N VAL A 325 -14.11 14.87 7.46
CA VAL A 325 -14.79 14.00 8.42
C VAL A 325 -14.31 12.57 8.24
N ILE A 326 -13.93 11.93 9.34
CA ILE A 326 -13.52 10.53 9.38
C ILE A 326 -14.59 9.73 10.10
N ILE A 327 -15.14 8.71 9.46
CA ILE A 327 -16.23 7.88 9.98
C ILE A 327 -15.76 6.41 9.99
N PRO A 328 -15.42 5.82 11.15
CA PRO A 328 -15.04 4.41 11.24
C PRO A 328 -16.27 3.49 11.24
N LEU A 329 -16.05 2.20 10.93
CA LEU A 329 -17.11 1.19 10.99
C LEU A 329 -17.53 0.88 12.43
N VAL A 330 -16.56 0.76 13.33
CA VAL A 330 -16.77 0.54 14.77
C VAL A 330 -16.43 1.82 15.51
N LEU A 331 -17.42 2.42 16.13
CA LEU A 331 -17.28 3.63 16.94
C LEU A 331 -16.79 3.29 18.34
N GLU A 332 -17.40 2.29 18.96
CA GLU A 332 -16.99 1.72 20.24
C GLU A 332 -17.00 0.22 20.15
N TRP A 333 -15.91 -0.42 20.56
CA TRP A 333 -15.78 -1.86 20.59
C TRP A 333 -16.49 -2.48 21.79
N PRO A 334 -16.87 -3.78 21.73
CA PRO A 334 -17.36 -4.50 22.89
C PRO A 334 -16.51 -4.27 24.14
N ALA A 335 -17.16 -4.07 25.28
CA ALA A 335 -16.47 -3.83 26.53
C ALA A 335 -15.64 -5.04 27.01
N ASP A 336 -16.13 -6.25 26.74
CA ASP A 336 -15.46 -7.49 27.06
C ASP A 336 -14.57 -7.96 25.90
N ARG A 337 -13.29 -7.65 25.96
CA ARG A 337 -12.30 -8.02 24.96
C ARG A 337 -11.98 -9.51 24.96
N ASP A 338 -12.06 -10.17 26.09
CA ASP A 338 -11.76 -11.59 26.21
C ASP A 338 -12.78 -12.44 25.44
N LEU A 339 -14.06 -12.01 25.42
CA LEU A 339 -15.09 -12.65 24.58
C LEU A 339 -14.81 -12.45 23.08
N VAL A 340 -14.33 -11.27 22.68
CA VAL A 340 -13.94 -10.99 21.28
C VAL A 340 -12.77 -11.87 20.87
N ASP A 341 -11.73 -11.94 21.69
CA ASP A 341 -10.54 -12.76 21.41
C ASP A 341 -10.89 -14.26 21.37
N ARG A 342 -11.81 -14.69 22.23
CA ARG A 342 -12.33 -16.05 22.22
C ARG A 342 -13.09 -16.35 20.94
N PHE A 343 -13.92 -15.43 20.44
CA PHE A 343 -14.57 -15.58 19.16
C PHE A 343 -13.56 -15.75 18.03
N PHE A 344 -12.51 -14.91 17.98
CA PHE A 344 -11.47 -14.99 16.95
C PHE A 344 -10.73 -16.34 16.99
N ALA A 345 -10.43 -16.86 18.18
CA ALA A 345 -9.81 -18.17 18.34
C ALA A 345 -10.68 -19.28 17.77
N LEU A 346 -11.98 -19.30 18.10
CA LEU A 346 -12.93 -20.29 17.61
C LEU A 346 -13.15 -20.18 16.09
N TYR A 347 -13.22 -18.96 15.56
CA TYR A 347 -13.35 -18.75 14.12
C TYR A 347 -12.13 -19.30 13.35
N LYS A 348 -10.93 -19.09 13.91
CA LYS A 348 -9.69 -19.63 13.36
C LYS A 348 -9.66 -21.16 13.41
N ASP A 349 -10.15 -21.75 14.50
CA ASP A 349 -10.28 -23.20 14.67
C ASP A 349 -11.28 -23.81 13.68
N ASP A 350 -12.43 -23.14 13.44
CA ASP A 350 -13.39 -23.54 12.42
C ASP A 350 -12.78 -23.50 11.01
N CYS A 351 -12.00 -22.48 10.70
CA CYS A 351 -11.26 -22.39 9.44
C CYS A 351 -10.24 -23.53 9.29
N ALA A 352 -9.48 -23.82 10.35
CA ALA A 352 -8.45 -24.87 10.33
C ALA A 352 -9.03 -26.29 10.15
N ARG A 353 -10.32 -26.47 10.45
CA ARG A 353 -11.06 -27.74 10.25
C ARG A 353 -11.87 -27.77 8.97
N ASP A 354 -11.71 -26.78 8.08
CA ASP A 354 -12.50 -26.62 6.87
C ASP A 354 -14.03 -26.58 7.14
N ASP A 355 -14.44 -26.12 8.34
CA ASP A 355 -15.86 -25.95 8.67
C ASP A 355 -16.40 -24.67 8.00
N PHE A 356 -17.02 -24.84 6.84
CA PHE A 356 -17.65 -23.75 6.09
C PHE A 356 -18.82 -23.08 6.83
N ALA A 357 -19.50 -23.81 7.72
CA ALA A 357 -20.61 -23.28 8.51
C ALA A 357 -20.17 -22.45 9.71
N ARG A 358 -18.87 -22.50 10.06
CA ARG A 358 -18.30 -21.80 11.22
C ARG A 358 -19.04 -22.15 12.51
N THR A 359 -19.32 -23.43 12.71
CA THR A 359 -20.25 -23.96 13.72
C THR A 359 -19.92 -23.52 15.13
N GLN A 360 -18.65 -23.59 15.54
CA GLN A 360 -18.27 -23.28 16.93
C GLN A 360 -18.27 -21.77 17.20
N SER A 361 -17.66 -20.98 16.34
CA SER A 361 -17.62 -19.51 16.50
C SER A 361 -19.03 -18.92 16.43
N ARG A 362 -19.87 -19.45 15.53
CA ARG A 362 -21.27 -19.03 15.40
C ARG A 362 -22.09 -19.35 16.65
N ALA A 363 -22.05 -20.60 17.15
CA ALA A 363 -22.72 -20.99 18.39
C ALA A 363 -22.22 -20.20 19.61
N PHE A 364 -20.91 -19.92 19.66
CA PHE A 364 -20.33 -19.09 20.71
C PHE A 364 -20.86 -17.66 20.64
N PHE A 365 -20.95 -17.05 19.46
CA PHE A 365 -21.50 -15.73 19.28
C PHE A 365 -22.96 -15.67 19.71
N GLU A 366 -23.80 -16.63 19.28
CA GLU A 366 -25.22 -16.71 19.66
C GLU A 366 -25.39 -16.83 21.18
N ALA A 367 -24.60 -17.67 21.85
CA ALA A 367 -24.65 -17.86 23.30
C ALA A 367 -24.18 -16.62 24.11
N ASN A 368 -23.31 -15.77 23.55
CA ASN A 368 -22.74 -14.61 24.24
C ASN A 368 -23.14 -13.28 23.60
N ARG A 369 -24.19 -13.26 22.77
CA ARG A 369 -24.58 -12.12 21.95
C ARG A 369 -24.77 -10.84 22.76
N ASP A 370 -25.56 -10.90 23.83
CA ASP A 370 -25.86 -9.70 24.66
C ASP A 370 -24.60 -9.17 25.36
N ALA A 371 -23.72 -10.05 25.80
CA ALA A 371 -22.46 -9.68 26.43
C ALA A 371 -21.48 -9.04 25.41
N LEU A 372 -21.42 -9.55 24.19
CA LEU A 372 -20.63 -9.02 23.09
C LEU A 372 -21.16 -7.65 22.64
N TRP A 373 -22.46 -7.45 22.59
CA TRP A 373 -23.04 -6.15 22.25
C TRP A 373 -22.88 -5.10 23.34
N LYS A 374 -22.58 -5.48 24.58
CA LYS A 374 -22.44 -4.54 25.68
C LYS A 374 -21.29 -3.56 25.45
N GLY A 375 -21.61 -2.27 25.35
CA GLY A 375 -20.66 -1.18 25.10
C GLY A 375 -20.23 -1.07 23.64
N CYS A 376 -20.77 -1.88 22.73
CA CYS A 376 -20.46 -1.82 21.31
C CYS A 376 -21.35 -0.77 20.60
N VAL A 377 -20.71 0.09 19.79
CA VAL A 377 -21.40 1.05 18.92
C VAL A 377 -20.85 0.92 17.51
N LEU A 378 -21.72 0.57 16.57
CA LEU A 378 -21.38 0.44 15.16
C LEU A 378 -21.93 1.62 14.35
N LEU A 379 -21.30 1.92 13.22
CA LEU A 379 -21.78 2.93 12.27
C LEU A 379 -23.19 2.57 11.78
N ASP A 380 -23.41 1.32 11.44
CA ASP A 380 -24.69 0.81 10.99
C ASP A 380 -25.03 -0.49 11.73
N PRO A 381 -25.93 -0.44 12.71
CA PRO A 381 -26.32 -1.63 13.47
C PRO A 381 -27.23 -2.59 12.69
N MET A 382 -27.68 -2.22 11.49
CA MET A 382 -28.48 -3.07 10.61
C MET A 382 -27.67 -3.72 9.49
N ASP A 383 -26.36 -3.45 9.44
CA ASP A 383 -25.48 -4.02 8.43
C ASP A 383 -25.20 -5.50 8.71
N GLY A 384 -25.23 -6.33 7.69
CA GLY A 384 -24.91 -7.76 7.80
C GLY A 384 -25.13 -8.49 6.49
N GLY A 385 -24.39 -9.57 6.28
CA GLY A 385 -24.61 -10.51 5.18
C GLY A 385 -25.81 -11.44 5.43
N ALA A 386 -26.33 -12.06 4.36
CA ALA A 386 -27.48 -12.98 4.46
C ALA A 386 -27.16 -14.22 5.32
N ASP A 387 -25.91 -14.56 5.48
CA ASP A 387 -25.38 -15.70 6.25
C ASP A 387 -24.77 -15.28 7.61
N GLU A 388 -24.94 -14.03 8.02
CA GLU A 388 -24.45 -13.49 9.28
C GLU A 388 -25.59 -13.31 10.29
N ILE A 389 -25.27 -13.35 11.58
CA ILE A 389 -26.28 -13.30 12.65
C ILE A 389 -26.80 -11.88 12.83
N ASP A 390 -25.89 -10.89 12.88
CA ASP A 390 -26.16 -9.46 12.98
C ASP A 390 -24.94 -8.63 12.58
N ALA A 391 -25.06 -7.31 12.70
CA ALA A 391 -23.99 -6.37 12.33
C ALA A 391 -22.68 -6.56 13.13
N LEU A 392 -22.75 -6.92 14.42
CA LEU A 392 -21.56 -7.20 15.20
C LEU A 392 -20.89 -8.49 14.76
N HIS A 393 -21.66 -9.54 14.50
CA HIS A 393 -21.15 -10.78 13.93
C HIS A 393 -20.44 -10.51 12.60
N HIS A 394 -21.07 -9.71 11.70
CA HIS A 394 -20.45 -9.27 10.45
C HIS A 394 -19.08 -8.62 10.69
N VAL A 395 -19.01 -7.65 11.60
CA VAL A 395 -17.75 -6.94 11.91
C VAL A 395 -16.68 -7.91 12.42
N LEU A 396 -17.02 -8.81 13.36
CA LEU A 396 -16.05 -9.76 13.92
C LEU A 396 -15.58 -10.77 12.85
N VAL A 397 -16.47 -11.27 12.01
CA VAL A 397 -16.12 -12.14 10.86
C VAL A 397 -15.21 -11.40 9.88
N LEU A 398 -15.49 -10.13 9.60
CA LEU A 398 -14.70 -9.31 8.71
C LEU A 398 -13.27 -9.14 9.24
N VAL A 399 -13.11 -8.79 10.54
CA VAL A 399 -11.80 -8.70 11.20
C VAL A 399 -11.05 -10.03 11.11
N ALA A 400 -11.71 -11.13 11.46
CA ALA A 400 -11.12 -12.46 11.43
C ALA A 400 -10.67 -12.91 10.02
N SER A 401 -11.39 -12.46 8.97
CA SER A 401 -11.17 -12.84 7.59
C SER A 401 -10.01 -12.06 6.94
N VAL A 402 -10.00 -10.72 7.13
CA VAL A 402 -9.03 -9.85 6.45
C VAL A 402 -7.79 -9.58 7.31
N GLY A 403 -7.87 -9.83 8.61
CA GLY A 403 -6.86 -9.50 9.61
C GLY A 403 -7.01 -8.07 10.14
N GLN A 404 -6.52 -7.84 11.38
CA GLN A 404 -6.69 -6.56 12.09
C GLN A 404 -6.12 -5.36 11.31
N GLU A 405 -4.93 -5.50 10.74
CA GLU A 405 -4.25 -4.42 10.01
C GLU A 405 -5.02 -3.96 8.76
N ALA A 406 -5.51 -4.91 7.96
CA ALA A 406 -6.31 -4.59 6.78
C ALA A 406 -7.68 -4.04 7.17
N PHE A 407 -8.27 -4.54 8.26
CA PHE A 407 -9.51 -4.02 8.81
C PHE A 407 -9.34 -2.57 9.31
N ASP A 408 -8.27 -2.29 10.05
CA ASP A 408 -8.00 -0.94 10.55
C ASP A 408 -7.82 0.06 9.40
N ALA A 409 -7.12 -0.29 8.34
CA ALA A 409 -6.95 0.58 7.19
C ALA A 409 -8.25 0.80 6.39
N GLU A 410 -8.96 -0.29 6.00
CA GLU A 410 -10.07 -0.20 5.05
C GLU A 410 -11.44 0.08 5.72
N TYR A 411 -11.56 -0.18 7.04
CA TYR A 411 -12.85 -0.07 7.77
C TYR A 411 -12.81 0.84 9.00
N GLN A 412 -11.62 1.04 9.61
CA GLN A 412 -11.49 1.95 10.75
C GLN A 412 -10.83 3.29 10.37
N MET A 413 -10.43 3.45 9.12
CA MET A 413 -9.70 4.63 8.63
C MET A 413 -8.43 4.90 9.47
N ARG A 414 -7.87 3.84 10.03
CA ARG A 414 -6.62 3.87 10.82
C ARG A 414 -5.57 3.10 10.07
N VAL A 415 -4.72 3.81 9.41
CA VAL A 415 -3.54 3.22 8.82
C VAL A 415 -2.52 3.07 9.93
N ARG A 416 -1.98 1.87 10.09
CA ARG A 416 -0.80 1.70 10.92
C ARG A 416 0.29 2.56 10.31
N GLU A 417 0.89 3.43 11.10
CA GLU A 417 2.16 4.04 10.74
C GLU A 417 3.10 2.90 10.36
N GLU A 418 3.30 2.66 9.06
CA GLU A 418 4.35 1.78 8.55
C GLU A 418 5.68 2.47 8.88
N GLY A 419 6.17 2.15 10.06
CA GLY A 419 7.23 2.89 10.70
C GLY A 419 6.63 3.97 11.60
N ALA A 420 5.97 3.59 12.71
CA ALA A 420 6.43 4.16 13.97
C ALA A 420 7.94 4.04 13.85
N ALA A 421 8.58 5.16 13.42
CA ALA A 421 10.00 5.23 13.16
C ALA A 421 10.64 4.40 14.25
N LEU A 422 11.49 3.43 13.88
CA LEU A 422 12.25 2.68 14.85
C LEU A 422 12.83 3.75 15.76
N THR A 423 12.11 4.07 16.86
CA THR A 423 12.43 5.23 17.68
C THR A 423 13.55 4.77 18.60
N VAL A 424 14.64 4.39 17.95
CA VAL A 424 15.89 4.07 18.63
C VAL A 424 16.48 5.41 19.04
N THR A 425 16.28 5.74 20.29
CA THR A 425 16.88 6.94 20.90
C THR A 425 18.22 6.60 21.54
N PRO A 426 19.11 7.58 21.75
CA PRO A 426 20.35 7.36 22.50
C PRO A 426 20.10 6.76 23.89
N ASP A 427 18.98 7.09 24.54
CA ASP A 427 18.60 6.52 25.83
C ASP A 427 18.27 5.02 25.72
N VAL A 428 17.56 4.58 24.67
CA VAL A 428 17.31 3.15 24.42
C VAL A 428 18.63 2.40 24.24
N VAL A 429 19.53 2.92 23.41
CA VAL A 429 20.81 2.26 23.13
C VAL A 429 21.70 2.18 24.37
N LYS A 430 21.91 3.28 25.09
CA LYS A 430 22.82 3.28 26.24
C LYS A 430 22.31 2.42 27.40
N HIS A 431 20.99 2.27 27.59
CA HIS A 431 20.39 1.43 28.61
C HIS A 431 20.33 -0.07 28.23
N ALA A 432 20.67 -0.42 26.98
CA ALA A 432 20.76 -1.83 26.56
C ALA A 432 22.03 -2.54 27.09
N VAL A 433 22.48 -2.21 28.30
CA VAL A 433 23.64 -2.81 28.95
C VAL A 433 23.32 -4.20 29.48
N ASN A 434 24.30 -5.13 29.40
CA ASN A 434 24.12 -6.56 29.74
C ASN A 434 24.88 -7.01 30.99
N GLY A 435 25.57 -6.11 31.67
CA GLY A 435 26.36 -6.42 32.86
C GLY A 435 27.65 -7.21 32.59
N VAL A 436 27.93 -7.61 31.36
CA VAL A 436 29.11 -8.42 31.01
C VAL A 436 30.32 -7.50 30.82
N PRO A 437 31.50 -7.83 31.41
CA PRO A 437 32.68 -6.98 31.22
C PRO A 437 33.10 -6.83 29.75
N GLU A 438 33.67 -5.68 29.41
CA GLU A 438 34.27 -5.46 28.09
C GLU A 438 35.28 -6.58 27.74
N TYR A 439 35.38 -6.92 26.47
CA TYR A 439 36.15 -8.02 25.88
C TYR A 439 35.65 -9.44 26.31
N THR A 440 34.49 -9.52 26.97
CA THR A 440 33.88 -10.78 27.30
C THR A 440 32.62 -10.96 26.44
N LEU A 441 32.46 -12.11 25.80
CA LEU A 441 31.31 -12.42 24.98
C LEU A 441 30.05 -12.54 25.84
N PRO A 442 28.93 -11.96 25.46
CA PRO A 442 27.65 -12.19 26.14
C PRO A 442 27.24 -13.67 26.13
N PRO A 443 26.49 -14.15 27.14
CA PRO A 443 25.95 -15.50 27.16
C PRO A 443 25.14 -15.80 25.87
N GLY A 444 25.31 -17.01 25.33
CA GLY A 444 24.64 -17.45 24.12
C GLY A 444 25.29 -17.03 22.82
N THR A 445 26.35 -16.20 22.85
CA THR A 445 27.11 -15.80 21.67
C THR A 445 28.41 -16.59 21.52
N GLU A 446 28.85 -16.83 20.29
CA GLU A 446 30.02 -17.66 19.98
C GLU A 446 30.97 -17.04 18.96
N THR A 447 30.47 -16.30 17.99
CA THR A 447 31.22 -15.77 16.86
C THR A 447 31.37 -14.26 16.98
N VAL A 448 32.61 -13.76 16.92
CA VAL A 448 32.87 -12.29 16.94
C VAL A 448 33.24 -11.81 15.57
N CYS A 449 32.51 -10.80 15.08
CA CYS A 449 32.83 -10.07 13.89
C CYS A 449 32.91 -8.57 14.18
N GLY A 450 33.61 -7.84 13.32
CA GLY A 450 33.71 -6.39 13.49
C GLY A 450 33.81 -5.62 12.20
N PHE A 451 33.64 -4.33 12.33
CA PHE A 451 33.69 -3.38 11.24
C PHE A 451 34.37 -2.08 11.68
N CYS A 452 35.02 -1.43 10.74
CA CYS A 452 35.64 -0.13 10.95
C CYS A 452 35.15 0.84 9.87
N ASP A 453 34.47 1.91 10.29
CA ASP A 453 34.17 3.07 9.44
C ASP A 453 35.43 3.89 9.22
N VAL A 454 35.74 4.15 7.94
CA VAL A 454 36.90 4.96 7.50
C VAL A 454 36.37 6.23 6.84
N ASN A 455 36.05 7.22 7.66
CA ASN A 455 35.43 8.44 7.20
C ASN A 455 36.41 9.44 6.52
N ALA A 456 35.82 10.42 5.86
CA ALA A 456 36.58 11.43 5.12
C ALA A 456 36.99 12.66 5.95
N GLN A 457 36.43 12.83 7.16
CA GLN A 457 36.62 14.03 7.97
C GLN A 457 37.79 13.85 8.92
N ALA A 458 38.75 14.78 8.85
CA ALA A 458 39.99 14.73 9.59
C ALA A 458 39.84 14.64 11.12
N ALA A 459 38.83 15.33 11.68
CA ALA A 459 38.64 15.44 13.11
C ALA A 459 38.00 14.16 13.76
N SER A 460 37.38 13.32 12.97
CA SER A 460 36.57 12.21 13.52
C SER A 460 37.37 10.95 13.79
N GLY A 461 38.48 10.70 13.07
CA GLY A 461 39.25 9.46 13.13
C GLY A 461 38.43 8.23 12.65
N LEU A 462 39.00 7.04 12.77
CA LEU A 462 38.34 5.78 12.43
C LEU A 462 37.52 5.29 13.64
N ARG A 463 36.30 4.79 13.38
CA ARG A 463 35.46 4.13 14.40
C ARG A 463 35.38 2.65 14.13
N TYR A 464 35.56 1.83 15.15
CA TYR A 464 35.43 0.38 15.03
C TYR A 464 34.44 -0.18 16.08
N VAL A 465 33.70 -1.22 15.70
CA VAL A 465 32.76 -1.94 16.57
C VAL A 465 32.97 -3.43 16.36
N LEU A 466 33.02 -4.19 17.47
CA LEU A 466 33.01 -5.64 17.46
C LEU A 466 31.73 -6.15 18.11
N VAL A 467 31.02 -7.04 17.39
CA VAL A 467 29.77 -7.65 17.84
C VAL A 467 29.97 -9.16 17.94
N ALA A 468 29.53 -9.74 19.04
CA ALA A 468 29.38 -11.18 19.20
C ALA A 468 27.99 -11.63 18.79
N PHE A 469 27.92 -12.71 18.03
CA PHE A 469 26.70 -13.27 17.44
C PHE A 469 26.41 -14.65 18.00
N GLY A 470 25.14 -14.92 18.25
CA GLY A 470 24.62 -16.19 18.73
C GLY A 470 23.36 -16.64 18.00
N ALA A 471 22.84 -17.79 18.38
CA ALA A 471 21.63 -18.33 17.80
C ALA A 471 20.42 -17.42 18.10
N GLY A 472 19.46 -17.35 17.15
CA GLY A 472 18.26 -16.56 17.33
C GLY A 472 18.49 -15.04 17.27
N ARG A 473 19.57 -14.59 16.60
CA ARG A 473 19.93 -13.17 16.52
C ARG A 473 20.22 -12.51 17.87
N VAL A 474 20.65 -13.31 18.87
CA VAL A 474 21.19 -12.76 20.12
C VAL A 474 22.54 -12.16 19.79
N CYS A 475 22.70 -10.87 20.04
CA CYS A 475 23.91 -10.14 19.71
C CYS A 475 24.38 -9.32 20.91
N GLY A 476 25.66 -8.96 20.92
CA GLY A 476 26.19 -8.02 21.90
C GLY A 476 27.46 -7.37 21.43
N VAL A 477 27.54 -6.08 21.61
CA VAL A 477 28.76 -5.32 21.39
C VAL A 477 29.75 -5.70 22.49
N VAL A 478 30.86 -6.28 22.10
CA VAL A 478 31.92 -6.72 23.07
C VAL A 478 32.97 -5.65 23.30
N THR A 479 33.15 -4.77 22.36
CA THR A 479 33.98 -3.55 22.49
C THR A 479 33.77 -2.65 21.27
N TYR A 480 34.06 -1.39 21.42
CA TYR A 480 34.12 -0.40 20.36
C TYR A 480 35.18 0.67 20.69
N GLY A 481 35.58 1.43 19.71
CA GLY A 481 36.52 2.52 19.96
C GLY A 481 36.86 3.33 18.73
N LYS A 482 37.74 4.29 18.91
CA LYS A 482 38.23 5.15 17.85
C LYS A 482 39.76 5.22 17.76
N TYR A 483 40.25 5.49 16.55
CA TYR A 483 41.64 5.71 16.32
C TYR A 483 41.85 7.00 15.49
N PRO A 484 42.72 7.94 15.96
CA PRO A 484 43.45 7.97 17.24
C PRO A 484 42.49 8.09 18.44
N ALA A 485 42.93 7.58 19.60
CA ALA A 485 42.16 7.70 20.82
C ALA A 485 42.10 9.15 21.32
N GLY A 486 41.09 9.50 22.10
CA GLY A 486 40.89 10.82 22.65
C GLY A 486 40.48 11.88 21.62
N ARG A 487 40.82 13.12 21.78
CA ARG A 487 40.45 14.24 20.90
C ARG A 487 41.54 14.57 19.86
N VAL A 488 42.39 13.62 19.50
CA VAL A 488 43.47 13.79 18.53
C VAL A 488 42.93 13.64 17.13
N SER A 489 43.25 14.61 16.27
CA SER A 489 42.91 14.55 14.83
C SER A 489 43.78 13.54 14.11
N LEU A 490 43.18 12.73 13.21
CA LEU A 490 43.95 11.84 12.34
C LEU A 490 44.82 12.60 11.33
N PHE A 491 44.36 13.77 10.91
CA PHE A 491 45.12 14.66 10.02
C PHE A 491 45.52 15.93 10.77
N PRO A 492 46.79 16.16 11.05
CA PRO A 492 47.28 17.46 11.46
C PRO A 492 46.92 18.54 10.46
N ASP A 493 46.71 19.78 10.95
CA ASP A 493 46.26 20.90 10.11
C ASP A 493 47.22 21.24 8.96
N ASP A 494 48.50 20.97 9.16
CA ASP A 494 49.60 21.20 8.19
C ASP A 494 49.80 19.99 7.23
N LEU A 495 49.03 18.92 7.34
CA LEU A 495 49.22 17.72 6.52
C LEU A 495 48.77 17.97 5.07
N PRO A 496 49.68 17.90 4.06
CA PRO A 496 49.32 18.03 2.66
C PRO A 496 48.29 16.95 2.26
N GLU A 497 47.31 17.37 1.45
CA GLU A 497 46.26 16.49 1.00
C GLU A 497 46.77 15.22 0.30
N ALA A 498 47.81 15.33 -0.50
CA ALA A 498 48.49 14.23 -1.18
C ALA A 498 49.04 13.14 -0.21
N LYS A 499 49.32 13.47 1.05
CA LYS A 499 49.81 12.54 2.09
C LYS A 499 48.67 11.85 2.86
N ARG A 500 47.46 12.38 2.84
CA ARG A 500 46.30 11.82 3.61
C ARG A 500 46.03 10.34 3.29
N PRO A 501 46.08 9.84 2.03
CA PRO A 501 45.89 8.41 1.77
C PRO A 501 46.92 7.50 2.44
N ALA A 502 48.16 7.97 2.63
CA ALA A 502 49.18 7.20 3.34
C ALA A 502 48.89 7.13 4.84
N VAL A 503 48.41 8.23 5.44
CA VAL A 503 47.97 8.26 6.86
C VAL A 503 46.77 7.31 7.09
N ILE A 504 45.78 7.36 6.19
CA ILE A 504 44.64 6.42 6.22
C ILE A 504 45.11 4.96 6.15
N ALA A 505 46.01 4.64 5.19
CA ALA A 505 46.51 3.28 5.07
C ALA A 505 47.30 2.83 6.34
N ALA A 506 48.03 3.73 6.99
CA ALA A 506 48.69 3.46 8.25
C ALA A 506 47.71 3.24 9.41
N ALA A 507 46.68 4.08 9.51
CA ALA A 507 45.60 3.94 10.50
C ALA A 507 44.81 2.63 10.37
N VAL A 508 44.40 2.26 9.15
CA VAL A 508 43.72 0.98 8.87
C VAL A 508 44.61 -0.21 9.29
N LYS A 509 45.90 -0.19 8.98
CA LYS A 509 46.84 -1.23 9.42
C LYS A 509 46.93 -1.28 10.95
N HIS A 510 47.01 -0.12 11.61
CA HIS A 510 47.08 -0.05 13.06
C HIS A 510 45.82 -0.64 13.70
N VAL A 511 44.61 -0.26 13.27
CA VAL A 511 43.35 -0.81 13.77
C VAL A 511 43.28 -2.33 13.54
N GLY A 512 43.68 -2.83 12.37
CA GLY A 512 43.69 -4.27 12.10
C GLY A 512 44.63 -5.04 13.04
N ARG A 513 45.80 -4.55 13.33
CA ARG A 513 46.76 -5.16 14.31
C ARG A 513 46.24 -5.07 15.74
N MET A 514 45.69 -3.94 16.13
CA MET A 514 45.08 -3.75 17.42
C MET A 514 43.93 -4.74 17.67
N VAL A 515 43.02 -4.88 16.71
CA VAL A 515 41.91 -5.84 16.78
C VAL A 515 42.39 -7.28 16.90
N ALA A 516 43.51 -7.64 16.24
CA ALA A 516 44.13 -8.96 16.35
C ALA A 516 44.69 -9.25 17.76
N ALA A 517 45.01 -8.22 18.53
CA ALA A 517 45.61 -8.33 19.86
C ALA A 517 44.59 -8.17 21.00
N LEU A 518 43.30 -7.98 20.72
CA LEU A 518 42.28 -7.80 21.75
C LEU A 518 42.12 -9.05 22.62
N PRO A 519 42.00 -8.90 23.99
CA PRO A 519 41.96 -10.03 24.95
C PRO A 519 40.53 -10.59 25.09
N LEU A 520 39.94 -11.02 23.96
CA LEU A 520 38.56 -11.55 23.92
C LEU A 520 38.47 -12.90 24.64
N LYS A 521 37.38 -13.08 25.40
CA LYS A 521 37.12 -14.33 26.12
C LYS A 521 35.62 -14.66 26.20
N HIS A 522 35.32 -15.93 26.32
CA HIS A 522 33.98 -16.40 26.66
C HIS A 522 33.69 -16.19 28.17
N PRO A 523 32.41 -16.27 28.61
CA PRO A 523 32.05 -16.13 30.03
C PRO A 523 32.77 -17.12 30.96
N ASN A 524 33.14 -18.29 30.45
CA ASN A 524 33.90 -19.31 31.17
C ASN A 524 35.42 -19.08 31.18
N GLY A 525 35.89 -17.94 30.73
CA GLY A 525 37.31 -17.58 30.67
C GLY A 525 38.07 -18.13 29.45
N ARG A 526 37.48 -19.00 28.62
CA ARG A 526 38.15 -19.54 27.43
C ARG A 526 38.45 -18.39 26.46
N PRO A 527 39.66 -18.29 25.86
CA PRO A 527 39.99 -17.28 24.87
C PRO A 527 39.01 -17.33 23.67
N ALA A 528 38.57 -16.17 23.22
CA ALA A 528 37.82 -16.00 22.00
C ALA A 528 38.66 -15.22 20.98
N ARG A 529 38.27 -15.27 19.73
CA ARG A 529 38.95 -14.57 18.61
C ARG A 529 37.95 -13.93 17.66
N VAL A 530 38.38 -12.85 17.03
CA VAL A 530 37.65 -12.30 15.91
C VAL A 530 37.70 -13.29 14.75
N VAL A 531 36.55 -13.60 14.15
CA VAL A 531 36.45 -14.49 13.00
C VAL A 531 36.62 -13.71 11.70
N SER A 532 36.00 -12.53 11.62
CA SER A 532 36.06 -11.68 10.43
C SER A 532 35.96 -10.21 10.79
N PHE A 533 36.68 -9.38 10.03
CA PHE A 533 36.69 -7.93 10.23
C PHE A 533 36.75 -7.22 8.88
N ALA A 534 35.93 -6.17 8.70
CA ALA A 534 35.94 -5.39 7.47
C ALA A 534 36.22 -3.89 7.72
N PHE A 535 36.67 -3.24 6.66
CA PHE A 535 36.89 -1.79 6.64
C PHE A 535 36.01 -1.16 5.55
N ASP A 536 35.38 -0.01 5.85
CA ASP A 536 34.73 0.78 4.81
C ASP A 536 35.73 1.34 3.82
N GLY A 537 35.48 1.15 2.52
CA GLY A 537 36.29 1.64 1.42
C GLY A 537 35.68 2.84 0.68
N GLY A 538 34.60 3.43 1.19
CA GLY A 538 33.80 4.43 0.46
C GLY A 538 34.62 5.64 -0.01
N ASN A 539 35.22 6.35 0.91
CA ASN A 539 35.95 7.61 0.62
C ASN A 539 37.43 7.40 0.24
N TRP A 540 38.08 6.37 0.82
CA TRP A 540 39.49 6.12 0.70
C TRP A 540 39.83 4.79 0.04
N THR A 541 39.06 4.37 -0.96
CA THR A 541 39.07 3.03 -1.57
C THR A 541 40.47 2.46 -1.81
N SER A 542 41.36 3.21 -2.51
CA SER A 542 42.69 2.71 -2.86
C SER A 542 43.62 2.59 -1.65
N ALA A 543 43.49 3.47 -0.65
CA ALA A 543 44.30 3.43 0.57
C ALA A 543 43.86 2.25 1.47
N VAL A 544 42.56 2.06 1.66
CA VAL A 544 41.97 0.97 2.45
C VAL A 544 42.30 -0.38 1.80
N ALA A 545 42.07 -0.54 0.49
CA ALA A 545 42.35 -1.78 -0.23
C ALA A 545 43.81 -2.22 -0.11
N ARG A 546 44.76 -1.30 -0.26
CA ARG A 546 46.20 -1.57 -0.06
C ARG A 546 46.52 -1.96 1.37
N ALA A 547 45.94 -1.27 2.36
CA ALA A 547 46.12 -1.60 3.78
C ALA A 547 45.56 -2.96 4.15
N VAL A 548 44.35 -3.29 3.66
CA VAL A 548 43.72 -4.62 3.84
C VAL A 548 44.56 -5.73 3.19
N LEU A 549 45.08 -5.49 2.00
CA LEU A 549 45.99 -6.44 1.35
C LEU A 549 47.23 -6.68 2.20
N HIS A 550 47.83 -5.61 2.76
CA HIS A 550 48.98 -5.71 3.67
C HIS A 550 48.68 -6.51 4.95
N LEU A 551 47.51 -6.24 5.59
CA LEU A 551 47.08 -7.00 6.75
C LEU A 551 46.95 -8.52 6.47
N ARG A 552 46.49 -8.87 5.27
CA ARG A 552 46.36 -10.26 4.81
C ARG A 552 47.68 -10.95 4.49
N THR A 553 48.56 -10.25 3.77
CA THR A 553 49.75 -10.87 3.15
C THR A 553 51.04 -10.69 3.95
N VAL A 554 51.20 -9.53 4.60
CA VAL A 554 52.37 -9.19 5.39
C VAL A 554 52.16 -9.43 6.86
N ASP A 555 51.15 -8.79 7.46
CA ASP A 555 50.86 -8.93 8.89
C ASP A 555 50.19 -10.26 9.21
N ARG A 556 49.51 -10.91 8.28
CA ARG A 556 48.84 -12.19 8.39
C ARG A 556 47.96 -12.25 9.64
N VAL A 557 47.10 -11.24 9.80
CA VAL A 557 46.16 -11.17 10.93
C VAL A 557 45.36 -12.45 11.07
N PRO A 558 45.02 -12.93 12.28
CA PRO A 558 44.44 -14.26 12.52
C PRO A 558 42.93 -14.33 12.28
N PHE A 559 42.40 -13.48 11.39
CA PHE A 559 40.99 -13.45 11.02
C PHE A 559 40.83 -13.08 9.55
N GLN A 560 39.64 -13.38 8.99
CA GLN A 560 39.31 -12.94 7.63
C GLN A 560 39.19 -11.41 7.60
N VAL A 561 40.03 -10.73 6.81
CA VAL A 561 39.95 -9.28 6.62
C VAL A 561 39.67 -8.91 5.18
N PHE A 562 38.71 -7.99 4.96
CA PHE A 562 38.35 -7.48 3.65
C PHE A 562 37.87 -6.02 3.75
N TRP A 563 37.60 -5.43 2.61
CA TRP A 563 37.02 -4.08 2.54
C TRP A 563 35.69 -4.10 1.82
N THR A 564 34.85 -3.11 2.10
CA THR A 564 33.46 -3.07 1.66
C THR A 564 33.10 -1.74 1.04
N LEU A 565 31.96 -1.71 0.32
CA LEU A 565 31.29 -0.49 -0.14
C LEU A 565 29.82 -0.55 0.23
N GLY A 566 29.39 0.29 1.15
CA GLY A 566 27.99 0.58 1.42
C GLY A 566 27.37 1.38 0.27
N ARG A 567 26.19 1.00 -0.18
CA ARG A 567 25.42 1.69 -1.22
C ARG A 567 23.97 1.82 -0.79
N GLY A 568 23.40 3.01 -0.93
CA GLY A 568 21.97 3.20 -0.85
C GLY A 568 21.25 2.45 -1.98
N TRP A 569 19.96 2.24 -1.84
CA TRP A 569 19.19 1.37 -2.72
C TRP A 569 19.37 1.62 -4.22
N SER A 570 19.29 2.88 -4.68
CA SER A 570 19.42 3.19 -6.11
C SER A 570 20.73 2.70 -6.71
N LYS A 571 21.85 2.99 -6.05
CA LYS A 571 23.19 2.57 -6.46
C LYS A 571 23.41 1.06 -6.29
N PHE A 572 22.84 0.45 -5.24
CA PHE A 572 22.92 -0.99 -5.00
C PHE A 572 22.15 -1.78 -6.08
N SER A 573 20.94 -1.34 -6.44
CA SER A 573 20.11 -2.02 -7.43
C SER A 573 20.71 -1.96 -8.83
N ASP A 574 21.36 -0.87 -9.21
CA ASP A 574 22.00 -0.73 -10.50
C ASP A 574 23.20 -1.68 -10.63
N VAL A 575 24.04 -1.74 -9.61
CA VAL A 575 25.16 -2.68 -9.55
C VAL A 575 24.68 -4.14 -9.53
N ARG A 576 23.53 -4.43 -8.89
CA ARG A 576 22.91 -5.76 -8.87
C ARG A 576 22.46 -6.23 -10.25
N ARG A 577 21.95 -5.35 -11.11
CA ARG A 577 21.56 -5.69 -12.49
C ARG A 577 22.74 -6.18 -13.34
N GLU A 578 23.93 -5.65 -13.09
CA GLU A 578 25.15 -5.99 -13.80
C GLU A 578 25.83 -7.26 -13.27
N LYS A 579 25.59 -7.64 -12.01
CA LYS A 579 26.29 -8.74 -11.29
C LYS A 579 25.31 -9.85 -10.89
N ARG A 580 25.45 -11.03 -11.48
CA ARG A 580 24.54 -12.18 -11.31
C ARG A 580 24.73 -13.00 -10.03
N HIS A 581 25.77 -12.75 -9.22
CA HIS A 581 26.10 -13.57 -8.04
C HIS A 581 25.96 -12.75 -6.75
N MET A 582 24.89 -13.00 -6.02
CA MET A 582 24.73 -12.54 -4.64
C MET A 582 25.16 -13.67 -3.68
N SER A 583 25.98 -13.33 -2.72
CA SER A 583 26.26 -14.17 -1.56
C SER A 583 25.79 -13.45 -0.30
N GLY A 584 24.91 -14.08 0.43
CA GLY A 584 24.28 -13.49 1.61
C GLY A 584 23.18 -12.45 1.28
N ASP A 585 22.53 -11.96 2.33
CA ASP A 585 21.37 -11.06 2.23
C ASP A 585 21.78 -9.64 1.88
N HIS A 586 21.27 -9.13 0.78
CA HIS A 586 21.53 -7.75 0.33
C HIS A 586 23.02 -7.37 0.27
N MET A 587 23.89 -8.33 -0.08
CA MET A 587 25.31 -8.10 -0.31
C MET A 587 25.87 -9.05 -1.39
N PHE A 588 26.98 -8.70 -2.01
CA PHE A 588 27.67 -9.55 -2.98
C PHE A 588 29.16 -9.20 -3.08
N ALA A 589 29.98 -10.21 -3.41
CA ALA A 589 31.38 -10.00 -3.73
C ALA A 589 31.54 -9.50 -5.17
N THR A 590 32.49 -8.63 -5.39
CA THR A 590 32.87 -8.12 -6.72
C THR A 590 34.37 -7.84 -6.81
N GLN A 591 34.87 -7.67 -8.03
CA GLN A 591 36.24 -7.35 -8.35
C GLN A 591 36.32 -5.96 -8.94
N SER A 592 37.29 -5.17 -8.49
CA SER A 592 37.63 -3.87 -9.06
C SER A 592 39.14 -3.78 -9.31
N LYS A 593 39.60 -2.65 -9.85
CA LYS A 593 41.03 -2.36 -9.98
C LYS A 593 41.80 -2.38 -8.65
N ASN A 594 41.10 -2.20 -7.54
CA ASN A 594 41.65 -2.22 -6.18
C ASN A 594 41.50 -3.62 -5.50
N GLY A 595 41.12 -4.67 -6.24
CA GLY A 595 40.96 -6.02 -5.73
C GLY A 595 39.51 -6.38 -5.41
N SER A 596 39.35 -7.60 -4.85
CA SER A 596 38.05 -8.13 -4.43
C SER A 596 37.52 -7.40 -3.19
N HIS A 597 36.21 -7.13 -3.20
CA HIS A 597 35.51 -6.49 -2.09
C HIS A 597 34.05 -6.89 -2.04
N VAL A 598 33.38 -6.54 -0.93
CA VAL A 598 31.94 -6.79 -0.74
C VAL A 598 31.20 -5.46 -0.90
N VAL A 599 30.14 -5.49 -1.72
CA VAL A 599 29.17 -4.39 -1.84
C VAL A 599 27.92 -4.79 -1.07
N PHE A 600 27.37 -3.89 -0.25
CA PHE A 600 26.19 -4.16 0.53
C PHE A 600 25.17 -3.02 0.48
N HIS A 601 23.92 -3.33 0.79
CA HIS A 601 22.82 -2.37 0.86
C HIS A 601 22.81 -1.68 2.23
N ALA A 602 23.31 -0.45 2.29
CA ALA A 602 23.51 0.27 3.55
C ALA A 602 22.19 0.50 4.31
N ASP A 603 21.12 0.91 3.62
CA ASP A 603 19.84 1.22 4.26
C ASP A 603 19.19 -0.02 4.89
N TYR A 604 19.24 -1.16 4.19
CA TYR A 604 18.74 -2.45 4.69
C TYR A 604 19.46 -2.88 5.98
N TRP A 605 20.79 -2.84 5.98
CA TRP A 605 21.58 -3.29 7.12
C TRP A 605 21.50 -2.33 8.30
N ARG A 606 21.34 -1.04 8.05
CA ARG A 606 21.11 -0.03 9.10
C ARG A 606 19.77 -0.26 9.80
N GLU A 607 18.69 -0.51 9.04
CA GLU A 607 17.36 -0.83 9.60
C GLU A 607 17.42 -2.07 10.50
N ILE A 608 18.03 -3.17 10.03
CA ILE A 608 18.17 -4.40 10.81
C ILE A 608 18.96 -4.16 12.09
N ALA A 609 20.13 -3.52 11.99
CA ALA A 609 20.99 -3.27 13.13
C ALA A 609 20.29 -2.40 14.20
N GLN A 610 19.57 -1.35 13.78
CA GLN A 610 18.82 -0.50 14.70
C GLN A 610 17.66 -1.23 15.36
N SER A 611 16.95 -2.10 14.65
CA SER A 611 15.80 -2.83 15.22
C SER A 611 16.17 -3.69 16.43
N LEU A 612 17.41 -4.18 16.49
CA LEU A 612 17.87 -5.06 17.58
C LEU A 612 18.04 -4.34 18.93
N TRP A 613 18.03 -3.01 18.98
CA TRP A 613 18.04 -2.25 20.23
C TRP A 613 16.68 -2.18 20.92
N LEU A 614 15.59 -2.54 20.21
CA LEU A 614 14.22 -2.44 20.72
C LEU A 614 13.80 -3.65 21.55
N SER A 615 14.58 -4.75 21.51
CA SER A 615 14.32 -5.95 22.28
C SER A 615 15.14 -5.95 23.57
N GLU A 616 14.61 -6.61 24.60
CA GLU A 616 15.28 -6.78 25.90
C GLU A 616 16.66 -7.40 25.72
N PRO A 617 17.74 -6.87 26.35
CA PRO A 617 19.08 -7.39 26.25
C PRO A 617 19.18 -8.89 26.53
N LEU A 618 20.02 -9.60 25.76
CA LEU A 618 20.27 -11.04 25.85
C LEU A 618 19.09 -11.93 25.47
N THR A 619 18.04 -11.39 24.86
CA THR A 619 16.90 -12.15 24.31
C THR A 619 17.05 -12.40 22.81
N PRO A 620 16.30 -13.34 22.20
CA PRO A 620 16.28 -13.53 20.75
C PRO A 620 15.88 -12.24 20.01
N GLY A 621 16.67 -11.86 18.99
CA GLY A 621 16.42 -10.64 18.22
C GLY A 621 16.90 -9.36 18.91
N SER A 622 17.76 -9.44 19.92
CA SER A 622 18.31 -8.28 20.63
C SER A 622 19.81 -8.05 20.37
N CYS A 623 20.22 -6.83 20.58
CA CYS A 623 21.62 -6.48 20.77
C CYS A 623 21.83 -5.75 22.11
N SER A 624 22.96 -6.00 22.76
CA SER A 624 23.28 -5.40 24.06
C SER A 624 24.67 -4.77 24.07
N LEU A 625 24.92 -3.89 25.03
CA LEU A 625 26.23 -3.26 25.29
C LEU A 625 26.89 -3.93 26.50
N PHE A 626 28.21 -4.01 26.47
CA PHE A 626 28.98 -4.51 27.60
C PHE A 626 28.92 -3.57 28.82
N GLY A 627 29.23 -4.08 30.00
CA GLY A 627 29.22 -3.31 31.24
C GLY A 627 27.84 -3.07 31.83
N ALA A 628 27.82 -2.42 33.00
CA ALA A 628 26.60 -2.11 33.75
C ALA A 628 26.31 -0.60 33.81
N ASP A 629 27.22 0.27 33.37
CA ASP A 629 27.10 1.71 33.41
C ASP A 629 26.64 2.24 32.05
N PRO A 630 25.35 2.68 31.93
CA PRO A 630 24.83 3.26 30.69
C PRO A 630 25.57 4.51 30.20
N PHE A 631 26.05 5.34 31.12
CA PHE A 631 26.68 6.63 30.78
C PHE A 631 28.04 6.46 30.09
N ARG A 632 28.69 5.32 30.27
CA ARG A 632 29.88 4.97 29.51
C ARG A 632 29.65 4.98 27.99
N HIS A 633 28.42 4.74 27.57
CA HIS A 633 28.04 4.56 26.17
C HIS A 633 27.41 5.79 25.51
N ASP A 634 27.44 6.99 26.16
CA ASP A 634 26.79 8.18 25.64
C ASP A 634 27.30 8.57 24.23
N GLU A 635 28.63 8.62 24.01
CA GLU A 635 29.20 8.96 22.67
C GLU A 635 28.76 7.92 21.61
N PHE A 636 28.84 6.65 21.97
CA PHE A 636 28.42 5.56 21.09
C PHE A 636 26.92 5.66 20.75
N ALA A 637 26.07 5.85 21.74
CA ALA A 637 24.62 5.92 21.55
C ALA A 637 24.19 7.12 20.72
N GLN A 638 24.81 8.29 20.95
CA GLN A 638 24.56 9.50 20.15
C GLN A 638 24.93 9.31 18.68
N GLU A 639 26.11 8.74 18.38
CA GLU A 639 26.52 8.48 17.00
C GLU A 639 25.72 7.33 16.36
N ALA A 640 25.34 6.28 17.11
CA ALA A 640 24.54 5.17 16.61
C ALA A 640 23.10 5.60 16.25
N CYS A 641 22.57 6.62 16.93
CA CYS A 641 21.23 7.21 16.68
C CYS A 641 21.29 8.52 15.90
N ALA A 642 22.43 8.88 15.31
CA ALA A 642 22.57 10.12 14.53
C ALA A 642 21.71 10.10 13.26
N GLU A 643 21.41 8.95 12.72
CA GLU A 643 20.50 8.73 11.61
C GLU A 643 19.32 7.87 12.09
N TRP A 644 18.09 8.27 11.72
CA TRP A 644 16.90 7.48 12.01
C TRP A 644 16.03 7.34 10.78
N LEU A 645 15.34 6.21 10.69
CA LEU A 645 14.41 5.92 9.62
C LEU A 645 13.14 6.77 9.81
N VAL A 646 12.89 7.69 8.86
CA VAL A 646 11.67 8.50 8.84
C VAL A 646 10.52 7.68 8.26
N ARG A 647 10.77 7.02 7.14
CA ARG A 647 9.77 6.17 6.46
C ARG A 647 10.41 5.24 5.44
N LYS A 648 9.64 4.24 5.05
CA LYS A 648 9.98 3.26 4.03
C LYS A 648 8.88 3.25 2.99
N PHE A 649 9.20 3.38 1.70
CA PHE A 649 8.20 3.53 0.66
C PHE A 649 8.59 2.83 -0.64
N VAL A 650 7.60 2.51 -1.46
CA VAL A 650 7.81 1.91 -2.78
C VAL A 650 7.72 2.98 -3.86
N ARG A 651 8.77 3.14 -4.65
CA ARG A 651 8.78 4.06 -5.79
C ARG A 651 7.81 3.60 -6.90
N PRO A 652 7.44 4.51 -7.83
CA PRO A 652 6.56 4.17 -8.97
C PRO A 652 7.07 3.02 -9.85
N ASP A 653 8.38 2.80 -9.87
CA ASP A 653 9.03 1.70 -10.60
C ASP A 653 9.03 0.36 -9.82
N GLY A 654 8.34 0.31 -8.65
CA GLY A 654 8.21 -0.85 -7.79
C GLY A 654 9.39 -1.09 -6.85
N ARG A 655 10.33 -0.17 -6.74
CA ARG A 655 11.49 -0.28 -5.85
C ARG A 655 11.16 0.21 -4.46
N LEU A 656 11.61 -0.54 -3.45
CA LEU A 656 11.59 -0.13 -2.05
C LEU A 656 12.71 0.89 -1.79
N GLU A 657 12.41 1.98 -1.12
CA GLU A 657 13.36 3.02 -0.74
C GLU A 657 13.16 3.42 0.73
N TRP A 658 14.26 3.80 1.37
CA TRP A 658 14.32 4.23 2.77
C TRP A 658 14.62 5.72 2.81
N ASP A 659 13.83 6.46 3.57
CA ASP A 659 14.04 7.88 3.83
C ASP A 659 14.64 8.04 5.22
N TRP A 660 15.93 8.38 5.29
CA TRP A 660 16.66 8.56 6.54
C TRP A 660 16.86 10.04 6.81
N SER A 661 16.61 10.48 8.04
CA SER A 661 16.94 11.82 8.51
C SER A 661 18.21 11.79 9.34
N LEU A 662 19.05 12.82 9.15
CA LEU A 662 20.35 12.94 9.81
C LEU A 662 20.29 14.06 10.84
N LYS A 663 20.40 13.76 12.14
CA LYS A 663 20.50 14.74 13.24
C LYS A 663 21.90 15.33 13.36
N SER A 664 22.91 14.51 13.08
CA SER A 664 24.32 14.87 13.24
C SER A 664 25.17 14.22 12.15
N LYS A 665 26.18 14.96 11.67
CA LYS A 665 27.19 14.41 10.76
C LYS A 665 28.13 13.39 11.44
N MET A 666 28.04 13.24 12.76
CA MET A 666 28.79 12.28 13.55
C MET A 666 27.96 11.00 13.70
N ASN A 667 27.94 10.14 12.66
CA ASN A 667 27.20 8.87 12.59
C ASN A 667 28.12 7.64 12.51
N HIS A 668 29.40 7.83 12.77
CA HIS A 668 30.45 6.85 12.47
C HIS A 668 30.36 5.55 13.28
N TYR A 669 29.93 5.60 14.55
CA TYR A 669 29.62 4.38 15.29
C TYR A 669 28.36 3.67 14.76
N GLY A 670 27.38 4.40 14.25
CA GLY A 670 26.20 3.82 13.60
C GLY A 670 26.57 3.05 12.34
N ASP A 671 27.44 3.60 11.50
CA ASP A 671 27.95 2.95 10.30
C ASP A 671 28.85 1.74 10.65
N ALA A 672 29.72 1.86 11.66
CA ALA A 672 30.55 0.75 12.12
C ALA A 672 29.72 -0.37 12.76
N TYR A 673 28.68 -0.03 13.53
CA TYR A 673 27.76 -0.99 14.13
C TYR A 673 26.97 -1.74 13.06
N SER A 674 26.33 -1.05 12.13
CA SER A 674 25.59 -1.66 11.03
C SER A 674 26.49 -2.52 10.14
N GLY A 675 27.71 -2.07 9.87
CA GLY A 675 28.72 -2.81 9.13
C GLY A 675 29.15 -4.13 9.81
N ALA A 676 29.14 -4.20 11.13
CA ALA A 676 29.47 -5.42 11.85
C ALA A 676 28.45 -6.54 11.59
N PHE A 677 27.16 -6.21 11.40
CA PHE A 677 26.11 -7.16 11.00
C PHE A 677 26.29 -7.65 9.55
N VAL A 678 26.75 -6.78 8.63
CA VAL A 678 27.15 -7.19 7.28
C VAL A 678 28.22 -8.28 7.36
N VAL A 679 29.25 -8.07 8.19
CA VAL A 679 30.33 -9.04 8.37
C VAL A 679 29.82 -10.32 9.05
N GLY A 680 28.94 -10.19 10.05
CA GLY A 680 28.32 -11.32 10.73
C GLY A 680 27.50 -12.21 9.77
N SER A 681 26.71 -11.60 8.90
CA SER A 681 25.96 -12.34 7.88
C SER A 681 26.89 -12.91 6.79
N TRP A 682 27.95 -12.20 6.41
CA TRP A 682 28.93 -12.68 5.45
C TRP A 682 29.55 -14.03 5.85
N VAL A 683 29.84 -14.21 7.14
CA VAL A 683 30.36 -15.47 7.69
C VAL A 683 29.26 -16.40 8.21
N ARG A 684 27.98 -16.10 7.96
CA ARG A 684 26.81 -16.89 8.40
C ARG A 684 26.70 -17.04 9.94
N ALA A 685 27.19 -16.05 10.66
CA ALA A 685 27.01 -15.96 12.11
C ALA A 685 25.73 -15.19 12.50
N PHE A 686 25.14 -14.46 11.56
CA PHE A 686 23.92 -13.69 11.73
C PHE A 686 22.98 -13.93 10.53
N GLU A 687 21.71 -14.25 10.82
CA GLU A 687 20.67 -14.41 9.82
C GLU A 687 19.80 -13.17 9.80
N SER A 688 19.73 -12.48 8.66
CA SER A 688 18.96 -11.25 8.54
C SER A 688 17.46 -11.49 8.33
N ASP A 689 17.09 -12.63 7.77
CA ASP A 689 15.68 -13.01 7.57
C ASP A 689 15.18 -13.91 8.70
N GLU A 690 14.30 -13.37 9.56
CA GLU A 690 13.73 -14.12 10.70
C GLU A 690 12.98 -15.39 10.30
N ARG A 691 12.46 -15.46 9.09
CA ARG A 691 11.73 -16.63 8.57
C ARG A 691 12.65 -17.84 8.39
N LEU A 692 13.95 -17.63 8.26
CA LEU A 692 14.94 -18.70 8.09
C LEU A 692 15.50 -19.23 9.44
N ILE A 693 15.08 -18.63 10.55
CA ILE A 693 15.55 -19.05 11.88
C ILE A 693 14.81 -20.33 12.31
N ASP A 694 15.55 -21.38 12.60
CA ASP A 694 14.99 -22.56 13.30
C ASP A 694 14.68 -22.21 14.75
N ARG A 695 13.46 -21.77 15.00
CA ARG A 695 12.99 -21.30 16.32
C ARG A 695 13.00 -22.39 17.37
N ALA A 696 12.79 -23.66 17.01
CA ALA A 696 12.83 -24.79 17.95
C ALA A 696 14.25 -25.06 18.43
N ALA A 697 15.23 -25.05 17.52
CA ALA A 697 16.64 -25.20 17.86
C ALA A 697 17.16 -24.03 18.72
N VAL A 698 16.74 -22.79 18.39
CA VAL A 698 17.05 -21.59 19.16
C VAL A 698 16.48 -21.69 20.57
N ALA A 699 15.21 -22.04 20.74
CA ALA A 699 14.56 -22.18 22.03
C ALA A 699 15.24 -23.25 22.89
N ALA A 700 15.63 -24.39 22.31
CA ALA A 700 16.38 -25.46 23.02
C ALA A 700 17.76 -24.97 23.52
N LYS A 701 18.48 -24.21 22.67
CA LYS A 701 19.78 -23.63 23.03
C LYS A 701 19.63 -22.57 24.12
N PHE A 702 18.61 -21.72 24.02
CA PHE A 702 18.34 -20.67 24.99
C PHE A 702 17.94 -21.19 26.36
N ARG A 703 17.15 -22.25 26.44
CA ARG A 703 16.84 -22.95 27.71
C ARG A 703 18.07 -23.51 28.39
N ARG A 704 19.06 -24.01 27.63
CA ARG A 704 20.35 -24.46 28.15
C ARG A 704 21.15 -23.30 28.72
N VAL A 705 21.16 -22.16 28.09
CA VAL A 705 21.85 -20.93 28.55
C VAL A 705 21.17 -20.37 29.81
N ALA A 706 19.83 -20.32 29.84
CA ALA A 706 19.06 -19.86 30.99
C ALA A 706 19.19 -20.78 32.21
N ALA A 707 19.51 -22.06 32.01
CA ALA A 707 19.83 -23.02 33.11
C ALA A 707 21.23 -22.85 33.67
N ALA A 708 22.14 -22.12 33.00
CA ALA A 708 23.46 -21.78 33.52
C ALA A 708 23.36 -20.68 34.62
N PRO A 709 24.35 -20.55 35.53
CA PRO A 709 24.33 -19.47 36.52
C PRO A 709 24.24 -18.11 35.83
N ALA A 710 23.25 -17.30 36.26
CA ALA A 710 22.94 -16.03 35.64
C ALA A 710 24.14 -15.06 35.69
N ALA A 711 24.40 -14.38 34.57
CA ALA A 711 25.32 -13.25 34.55
C ALA A 711 24.77 -12.12 35.43
N PRO A 712 25.62 -11.38 36.16
CA PRO A 712 25.16 -10.22 36.92
C PRO A 712 24.45 -9.22 36.03
N GLY A 713 23.20 -8.84 36.38
CA GLY A 713 22.42 -7.84 35.66
C GLY A 713 21.35 -8.36 34.71
N ALA A 714 21.24 -9.66 34.46
CA ALA A 714 20.18 -10.20 33.59
C ALA A 714 18.89 -10.45 34.38
N ASP A 715 17.76 -9.84 33.95
CA ASP A 715 16.44 -10.18 34.46
C ASP A 715 15.96 -11.50 33.82
N ARG A 716 16.08 -12.58 34.57
CA ARG A 716 15.73 -13.93 34.13
C ARG A 716 14.24 -14.06 33.80
N ALA A 717 13.36 -13.36 34.51
CA ALA A 717 11.93 -13.42 34.27
C ALA A 717 11.53 -12.66 32.97
N ALA A 718 12.22 -11.57 32.64
CA ALA A 718 12.06 -10.85 31.36
C ALA A 718 12.54 -11.73 30.19
N MET A 719 13.70 -12.39 30.34
CA MET A 719 14.22 -13.31 29.31
C MET A 719 13.29 -14.51 29.05
N GLU A 720 12.66 -15.07 30.11
CA GLU A 720 11.70 -16.17 29.96
C GLU A 720 10.40 -15.73 29.25
N ARG A 721 9.89 -14.52 29.54
CA ARG A 721 8.72 -13.94 28.87
C ARG A 721 8.98 -13.69 27.38
N GLU A 722 10.10 -13.07 27.05
CA GLU A 722 10.49 -12.80 25.66
C GLU A 722 10.74 -14.11 24.87
N LEU A 723 11.31 -15.11 25.52
CA LEU A 723 11.49 -16.43 24.93
C LEU A 723 10.13 -17.11 24.63
N ALA A 724 9.17 -16.99 25.55
CA ALA A 724 7.81 -17.50 25.35
C ALA A 724 7.14 -16.78 24.16
N ALA A 725 7.19 -15.45 24.13
CA ALA A 725 6.67 -14.65 23.03
C ALA A 725 7.34 -14.97 21.67
N PHE A 726 8.66 -15.20 21.66
CA PHE A 726 9.39 -15.61 20.47
C PHE A 726 8.96 -17.00 19.94
N ILE A 727 8.66 -17.94 20.85
CA ILE A 727 8.18 -19.29 20.50
C ILE A 727 6.73 -19.20 19.97
N GLU A 728 5.85 -18.47 20.65
CA GLU A 728 4.44 -18.29 20.27
C GLU A 728 4.27 -17.60 18.91
N ASN A 729 4.97 -16.50 18.68
CA ASN A 729 4.95 -15.81 17.37
C ASN A 729 5.47 -16.68 16.22
N GLY A 730 6.26 -17.72 16.50
CA GLY A 730 6.75 -18.66 15.50
C GLY A 730 5.79 -19.81 15.17
N THR A 731 4.95 -20.23 16.10
CA THR A 731 3.97 -21.30 15.86
C THR A 731 2.81 -20.86 14.95
N THR A 732 2.54 -19.57 14.87
CA THR A 732 1.49 -19.01 13.99
C THR A 732 1.91 -18.88 12.52
N SER A 733 3.21 -18.89 12.20
CA SER A 733 3.72 -18.69 10.82
C SER A 733 4.05 -20.00 10.07
N ASN A 734 4.15 -21.14 10.75
CA ASN A 734 4.53 -22.43 10.15
C ASN A 734 3.38 -23.41 9.89
N ALA A 735 2.11 -22.99 9.96
CA ALA A 735 0.95 -23.85 9.71
C ALA A 735 0.59 -24.01 8.21
N VAL A 736 1.44 -23.56 7.29
CA VAL A 736 1.22 -23.71 5.84
C VAL A 736 2.46 -24.35 5.20
N ALA A 737 2.82 -25.57 5.57
CA ALA A 737 3.53 -26.54 4.73
C ALA A 737 3.90 -27.79 5.54
N ALA A 738 2.94 -28.68 5.79
CA ALA A 738 3.23 -30.11 6.02
C ALA A 738 2.01 -30.91 5.55
N ALA A 739 2.07 -31.41 4.33
CA ALA A 739 1.25 -32.53 3.93
C ALA A 739 1.69 -33.78 4.68
N PRO A 740 0.77 -34.67 5.08
CA PRO A 740 1.15 -35.86 5.84
C PRO A 740 1.81 -36.90 4.93
N GLU A 741 3.05 -37.25 5.19
CA GLU A 741 3.68 -38.44 4.66
C GLU A 741 3.10 -39.67 5.34
N ALA A 742 2.55 -40.55 4.52
CA ALA A 742 2.08 -41.87 4.94
C ALA A 742 3.27 -42.75 5.32
N ALA A 743 3.17 -43.39 6.48
CA ALA A 743 4.08 -44.39 6.96
C ALA A 743 4.07 -45.64 6.06
N SER A 744 5.23 -46.02 5.51
CA SER A 744 5.51 -47.40 5.13
C SER A 744 6.98 -47.70 5.37
N GLY A 745 7.21 -48.64 6.28
CA GLY A 745 8.52 -49.16 6.62
C GLY A 745 9.10 -50.02 5.48
N GLY A 746 10.43 -50.00 5.33
CA GLY A 746 11.20 -50.86 4.43
C GLY A 746 12.67 -50.54 4.52
N ALA A 747 13.43 -51.57 4.82
CA ALA A 747 14.87 -51.58 5.14
C ALA A 747 15.79 -51.18 3.95
N PRO A 748 17.09 -50.91 4.19
CA PRO A 748 17.99 -50.29 3.24
C PRO A 748 18.62 -51.30 2.27
N CYS A 749 18.84 -50.90 1.03
CA CYS A 749 19.73 -51.56 0.09
C CYS A 749 20.45 -50.59 -0.83
N PRO A 750 21.54 -50.93 -1.45
CA PRO A 750 22.78 -50.15 -1.52
C PRO A 750 22.94 -49.35 -2.83
N VAL A 751 23.91 -48.47 -2.79
CA VAL A 751 24.40 -47.60 -3.90
C VAL A 751 24.91 -48.43 -5.06
N PRO A 752 24.68 -48.03 -6.33
CA PRO A 752 25.64 -48.27 -7.37
C PRO A 752 26.08 -46.98 -8.10
N GLU A 753 27.33 -47.03 -8.48
CA GLU A 753 28.13 -46.12 -9.25
C GLU A 753 27.56 -45.79 -10.65
N ALA A 754 28.03 -44.65 -11.16
CA ALA A 754 27.81 -44.09 -12.50
C ALA A 754 28.44 -44.92 -13.65
N PRO A 755 28.50 -44.43 -14.90
CA PRO A 755 27.53 -43.82 -15.80
C PRO A 755 27.43 -44.58 -17.16
N CYS A 756 26.44 -44.28 -17.99
CA CYS A 756 26.58 -44.48 -19.46
C CYS A 756 25.36 -43.97 -20.26
N PRO A 757 25.35 -43.93 -21.56
CA PRO A 757 25.38 -42.73 -22.35
C PRO A 757 24.08 -42.51 -23.14
N VAL A 758 24.00 -41.35 -23.80
CA VAL A 758 22.93 -40.87 -24.67
C VAL A 758 22.82 -41.76 -25.94
N PRO A 759 21.64 -42.05 -26.45
CA PRO A 759 21.47 -42.34 -27.88
C PRO A 759 20.77 -41.18 -28.62
N GLU A 760 21.35 -40.77 -29.71
CA GLU A 760 20.73 -39.99 -30.78
C GLU A 760 19.50 -40.70 -31.36
N ALA A 761 18.45 -39.98 -31.65
CA ALA A 761 17.39 -40.40 -32.55
C ALA A 761 16.85 -39.23 -33.35
N GLN A 762 17.29 -39.17 -34.57
CA GLN A 762 16.60 -38.90 -35.82
C GLN A 762 15.41 -37.93 -35.87
N ALA A 763 15.61 -36.96 -36.75
CA ALA A 763 14.69 -35.96 -37.25
C ALA A 763 13.52 -36.57 -38.04
N SER A 764 12.31 -36.03 -37.84
CA SER A 764 11.31 -35.95 -38.89
C SER A 764 10.64 -34.59 -38.79
N GLY A 765 10.66 -33.88 -39.90
CA GLY A 765 10.33 -32.50 -40.07
C GLY A 765 8.82 -32.18 -40.01
N PHE A 766 8.54 -30.96 -39.65
CA PHE A 766 7.47 -30.17 -40.26
C PHE A 766 7.70 -28.67 -39.98
N GLY A 767 7.76 -27.92 -41.05
CA GLY A 767 7.26 -26.59 -41.31
C GLY A 767 7.75 -25.43 -40.39
N THR A 768 8.86 -24.79 -40.73
CA THR A 768 9.25 -23.46 -40.28
C THR A 768 8.43 -22.39 -40.99
N VAL A 769 7.64 -21.61 -40.23
CA VAL A 769 7.13 -20.30 -40.67
C VAL A 769 8.03 -19.22 -40.09
N THR A 770 8.87 -18.66 -41.00
CA THR A 770 9.74 -17.53 -40.68
C THR A 770 8.96 -16.22 -40.71
N TYR A 771 8.91 -15.52 -39.57
CA TYR A 771 8.49 -14.10 -39.52
C TYR A 771 9.73 -13.21 -39.63
N ARG A 772 9.79 -12.42 -40.70
CA ARG A 772 10.80 -11.36 -40.86
C ARG A 772 10.26 -10.07 -40.23
N PRO A 773 11.00 -9.36 -39.37
CA PRO A 773 10.66 -7.99 -38.99
C PRO A 773 11.19 -7.01 -40.04
N ALA A 774 10.30 -6.12 -40.51
CA ALA A 774 10.65 -5.02 -41.38
C ALA A 774 11.43 -3.96 -40.63
N ALA A 775 12.63 -3.64 -41.13
CA ALA A 775 13.43 -2.52 -40.66
C ALA A 775 12.88 -1.21 -41.26
N ALA A 776 12.45 -0.29 -40.39
CA ALA A 776 12.15 1.09 -40.79
C ALA A 776 13.34 1.99 -40.45
N LEU A 777 13.91 2.58 -41.46
CA LEU A 777 14.94 3.59 -41.43
C LEU A 777 14.38 4.90 -40.83
N ALA A 778 14.93 5.34 -39.70
CA ALA A 778 14.74 6.70 -39.20
C ALA A 778 16.06 7.48 -39.32
N ARG A 779 16.10 8.38 -40.27
CA ARG A 779 17.17 9.38 -40.43
C ARG A 779 17.09 10.42 -39.30
N LYS A 780 18.11 10.48 -38.45
CA LYS A 780 18.35 11.58 -37.51
C LYS A 780 18.79 12.84 -38.26
N ARG A 781 18.02 13.91 -38.17
CA ARG A 781 18.48 15.29 -38.40
C ARG A 781 18.80 15.95 -37.06
N LYS A 782 20.07 16.18 -36.77
CA LYS A 782 20.56 17.08 -35.71
C LYS A 782 20.29 18.52 -36.15
N ARG A 783 19.53 19.28 -35.32
CA ARG A 783 19.55 20.73 -35.33
C ARG A 783 20.26 21.22 -34.07
N LYS A 784 21.41 21.88 -34.25
CA LYS A 784 22.10 22.69 -33.24
C LYS A 784 21.30 23.98 -33.06
N PHE A 785 20.96 24.32 -31.83
CA PHE A 785 20.58 25.66 -31.45
C PHE A 785 21.73 26.30 -30.69
N HIS A 786 22.24 27.43 -31.24
CA HIS A 786 23.14 28.38 -30.56
C HIS A 786 22.28 29.33 -29.75
N PHE A 787 22.59 29.48 -28.45
CA PHE A 787 22.13 30.60 -27.66
C PHE A 787 23.30 31.59 -27.54
N SER A 788 23.14 32.81 -28.10
CA SER A 788 24.04 33.93 -27.86
C SER A 788 23.47 34.80 -26.74
N HIS A 789 24.24 35.00 -25.69
CA HIS A 789 24.04 36.05 -24.68
C HIS A 789 24.12 37.45 -25.34
N ARG A 790 23.18 38.31 -25.03
CA ARG A 790 23.38 39.75 -24.92
C ARG A 790 22.62 40.30 -23.73
N LEU A 791 23.39 40.66 -22.70
CA LEU A 791 23.09 41.68 -21.70
C LEU A 791 23.06 43.06 -22.37
N LYS A 792 22.08 43.88 -22.08
CA LYS A 792 22.23 45.30 -21.81
C LYS A 792 20.94 45.95 -21.27
N LYS A 793 21.16 46.58 -20.11
CA LYS A 793 20.46 47.67 -19.37
C LYS A 793 19.10 47.38 -18.78
#